data_2e8f5e04a7fcbf4dd62b2ba10dd9bfce
#
_entry.id   2e8f5e04a7fcbf4dd62b2ba10dd9bfce
#
_cell.length_a   1.000
_cell.length_b   1.000
_cell.length_c   1.000
_cell.angle_alpha   90.00
_cell.angle_beta   90.00
_cell.angle_gamma   90.00
#
_symmetry.space_group_name_H-M   'P 1'
#
loop_
_entity.id
_entity.type
_entity.pdbx_description
1 polymer ?
#
loop_
_entity_poly.entity_id
_entity_poly.type
_entity_poly.pdbx_seq_one_letter_code
_entity_poly.pdbx_strand_id
1 'polypeptide(L)'
;MIQIENLDKLIEATLYLFKAVPEVETEQTSLDFSLFDTTLDGYLISKDAIEKCPQILASKNLATIKKFYGYDIRELNRGFYKSFGTVKDSERDKLLIDQLTHYFTTYGLESLGLRDESIVYIPPDKLNLPKDAKPIKLTIIKSISLDEIESRTRNLISSGVAMSNDLIQYLCDVIRLLDLKIDFSSIRNKEIRIRIYDLLGRVPESPEEFLRFIIYKKTGSTLIIKNRETFKAIRDSEESVAPYFVRYKDLTKLASIFYRFKPIWIAFKSESKVMARVINRIRRLAVKFHKPVKPKILDTVTSNPNINLDELRKELEKVTIFKRISIANAILFRMAWTESIVYFIRNGKAFATELNCEIFKRNDILDVVIESIVKDLRKNVEGKSIHLPENLSYAAPTSEKRFMGNIPFGSVYQFKNKNIVAGVHWENVGENRIDLDLHLTSTERHVGWNDWLNDDNFFDMKKSDVIFSGDMTDAPKSQGGATEAFFIGEKIRFETFMLTLNYFNFDSSISPVPFKLIIDDVKSDRINKKYLIDSHTISFTLSNEISSPEMFLGFIDAYHGDKYFMFTSANFGKKIVARYDESTRHLIEATRESFHSTLKLKDLLERAGARFEKSEGEEWDIDLDPQIATKDSILSLFY
;
A
#
# COMPACT_ATOMS: atom_id res chain seq x y z
N MET A 1 -29.91 2.29 22.14
CA MET A 1 -29.49 0.87 22.04
C MET A 1 -29.37 0.51 20.56
N ILE A 2 -28.20 0.10 20.10
CA ILE A 2 -27.98 -0.32 18.70
C ILE A 2 -28.63 -1.70 18.51
N GLN A 3 -29.46 -1.88 17.48
CA GLN A 3 -30.06 -3.19 17.19
C GLN A 3 -28.98 -4.24 16.89
N ILE A 4 -29.18 -5.50 17.27
CA ILE A 4 -28.16 -6.58 17.13
C ILE A 4 -27.61 -6.69 15.71
N GLU A 5 -28.47 -6.59 14.68
CA GLU A 5 -28.03 -6.64 13.27
C GLU A 5 -27.14 -5.45 12.89
N ASN A 6 -27.36 -4.30 13.49
CA ASN A 6 -26.53 -3.11 13.30
C ASN A 6 -25.21 -3.21 14.05
N LEU A 7 -25.20 -3.89 15.21
CA LEU A 7 -24.00 -4.12 15.99
C LEU A 7 -23.01 -5.03 15.26
N ASP A 8 -23.44 -6.12 14.63
CA ASP A 8 -22.57 -6.98 13.83
C ASP A 8 -21.86 -6.21 12.70
N LYS A 9 -22.60 -5.34 12.02
CA LYS A 9 -22.04 -4.47 10.98
C LYS A 9 -21.05 -3.44 11.54
N LEU A 10 -21.32 -2.93 12.74
CA LEU A 10 -20.42 -1.99 13.40
C LEU A 10 -19.13 -2.70 13.83
N ILE A 11 -19.23 -3.91 14.38
CA ILE A 11 -18.07 -4.76 14.72
C ILE A 11 -17.23 -5.02 13.48
N GLU A 12 -17.85 -5.45 12.39
CA GLU A 12 -17.14 -5.68 11.13
C GLU A 12 -16.41 -4.41 10.66
N ALA A 13 -17.10 -3.28 10.63
CA ALA A 13 -16.52 -2.02 10.17
C ALA A 13 -15.36 -1.54 11.07
N THR A 14 -15.49 -1.65 12.40
CA THR A 14 -14.43 -1.22 13.33
C THR A 14 -13.22 -2.16 13.33
N LEU A 15 -13.41 -3.46 13.10
CA LEU A 15 -12.32 -4.40 12.90
C LEU A 15 -11.48 -4.03 11.66
N TYR A 16 -12.14 -3.76 10.52
CA TYR A 16 -11.44 -3.41 9.29
C TYR A 16 -10.78 -2.01 9.35
N LEU A 17 -11.44 -1.03 9.97
CA LEU A 17 -10.93 0.34 10.04
C LEU A 17 -9.91 0.55 11.18
N PHE A 18 -10.16 -0.03 12.35
CA PHE A 18 -9.45 0.33 13.58
C PHE A 18 -8.79 -0.86 14.30
N LYS A 19 -8.99 -2.08 13.82
CA LYS A 19 -8.50 -3.33 14.46
C LYS A 19 -9.01 -3.48 15.91
N ALA A 20 -10.21 -3.02 16.17
CA ALA A 20 -10.82 -2.99 17.48
C ALA A 20 -12.33 -3.25 17.38
N VAL A 21 -12.96 -3.58 18.51
CA VAL A 21 -14.40 -3.77 18.61
C VAL A 21 -15.05 -2.65 19.43
N PRO A 22 -16.29 -2.22 19.07
CA PRO A 22 -16.94 -1.12 19.76
C PRO A 22 -17.34 -1.51 21.19
N GLU A 23 -17.17 -0.60 22.12
CA GLU A 23 -17.76 -0.71 23.45
C GLU A 23 -19.27 -0.45 23.36
N VAL A 24 -20.07 -1.40 23.84
CA VAL A 24 -21.52 -1.29 23.84
C VAL A 24 -22.06 -1.66 25.21
N GLU A 25 -23.07 -0.93 25.68
CA GLU A 25 -23.77 -1.30 26.89
C GLU A 25 -24.56 -2.60 26.67
N THR A 26 -24.13 -3.68 27.31
CA THR A 26 -24.81 -4.97 27.29
C THR A 26 -25.37 -5.29 28.64
N GLU A 27 -26.55 -5.87 28.68
CA GLU A 27 -27.01 -6.55 29.90
C GLU A 27 -26.00 -7.67 30.22
N GLN A 28 -25.49 -7.68 31.45
CA GLN A 28 -24.51 -8.68 31.90
C GLN A 28 -25.10 -10.08 31.73
N THR A 29 -24.74 -10.74 30.66
CA THR A 29 -24.87 -12.18 30.56
C THR A 29 -23.64 -12.78 31.22
N SER A 30 -23.85 -13.56 32.29
CA SER A 30 -22.79 -14.37 32.89
C SER A 30 -22.39 -15.48 31.91
N LEU A 31 -21.53 -15.12 31.01
CA LEU A 31 -20.90 -16.09 30.10
C LEU A 31 -19.67 -16.63 30.82
N ASP A 32 -19.63 -17.93 31.00
CA ASP A 32 -18.47 -18.66 31.49
C ASP A 32 -17.44 -18.68 30.34
N PHE A 33 -16.57 -17.65 30.32
CA PHE A 33 -15.62 -17.46 29.28
C PHE A 33 -14.43 -18.41 29.48
N SER A 34 -14.44 -19.54 28.82
CA SER A 34 -13.16 -20.17 28.50
C SER A 34 -12.50 -19.34 27.39
N LEU A 35 -11.35 -18.77 27.67
CA LEU A 35 -10.45 -18.15 26.67
C LEU A 35 -10.17 -19.08 25.45
N PHE A 36 -10.63 -20.29 25.53
CA PHE A 36 -10.41 -21.41 24.65
C PHE A 36 -10.92 -21.18 23.21
N ASP A 37 -12.04 -20.49 23.05
CA ASP A 37 -12.62 -20.29 21.70
C ASP A 37 -12.00 -19.11 20.95
N THR A 38 -11.34 -18.19 21.65
CA THR A 38 -10.82 -16.97 21.05
C THR A 38 -9.41 -17.10 20.48
N THR A 39 -8.66 -18.11 20.93
CA THR A 39 -7.26 -18.33 20.54
C THR A 39 -7.08 -19.36 19.43
N LEU A 40 -8.16 -20.03 19.01
CA LEU A 40 -8.10 -21.10 18.01
C LEU A 40 -7.63 -20.65 16.60
N ASP A 41 -7.63 -19.34 16.32
CA ASP A 41 -7.41 -18.80 14.99
C ASP A 41 -6.27 -17.75 14.88
N GLY A 42 -5.28 -17.73 15.81
CA GLY A 42 -4.04 -16.90 15.67
C GLY A 42 -4.17 -15.44 16.02
N TYR A 43 -5.28 -15.03 16.63
CA TYR A 43 -5.50 -13.72 17.21
C TYR A 43 -5.96 -13.86 18.66
N LEU A 44 -5.71 -12.82 19.44
CA LEU A 44 -6.18 -12.74 20.82
C LEU A 44 -7.25 -11.65 20.90
N ILE A 45 -8.36 -11.97 21.57
CA ILE A 45 -9.36 -10.97 21.91
C ILE A 45 -9.12 -10.61 23.38
N SER A 46 -8.91 -9.33 23.68
CA SER A 46 -8.69 -8.90 25.06
C SER A 46 -9.93 -9.16 25.92
N LYS A 47 -9.73 -9.42 27.20
CA LYS A 47 -10.82 -9.60 28.16
C LYS A 47 -11.75 -8.39 28.18
N ASP A 48 -11.19 -7.19 28.15
CA ASP A 48 -11.92 -5.93 28.04
C ASP A 48 -12.84 -5.88 26.80
N ALA A 49 -12.34 -6.32 25.64
CA ALA A 49 -13.14 -6.38 24.41
C ALA A 49 -14.32 -7.37 24.52
N ILE A 50 -14.13 -8.50 25.21
CA ILE A 50 -15.20 -9.48 25.44
C ILE A 50 -16.22 -8.94 26.45
N GLU A 51 -15.77 -8.34 27.53
CA GLU A 51 -16.65 -7.77 28.55
C GLU A 51 -17.50 -6.61 28.04
N LYS A 52 -16.89 -5.73 27.21
CA LYS A 52 -17.57 -4.56 26.64
C LYS A 52 -18.33 -4.84 25.33
N CYS A 53 -18.05 -5.95 24.67
CA CYS A 53 -18.74 -6.36 23.45
C CYS A 53 -18.84 -7.90 23.35
N PRO A 54 -19.64 -8.58 24.18
CA PRO A 54 -19.76 -10.05 24.16
C PRO A 54 -20.18 -10.60 22.79
N GLN A 55 -20.86 -9.80 21.97
CA GLN A 55 -21.29 -10.15 20.61
C GLN A 55 -20.11 -10.51 19.68
N ILE A 56 -18.88 -10.13 20.02
CA ILE A 56 -17.70 -10.50 19.25
C ILE A 56 -17.53 -12.04 19.18
N LEU A 57 -17.97 -12.78 20.18
CA LEU A 57 -17.90 -14.23 20.26
C LEU A 57 -18.94 -14.95 19.38
N ALA A 58 -19.91 -14.23 18.80
CA ALA A 58 -20.85 -14.82 17.86
C ALA A 58 -20.10 -15.40 16.64
N SER A 59 -20.50 -16.60 16.19
CA SER A 59 -19.84 -17.33 15.10
C SER A 59 -19.59 -16.50 13.84
N LYS A 60 -20.53 -15.57 13.53
CA LYS A 60 -20.41 -14.66 12.41
C LYS A 60 -19.24 -13.67 12.59
N ASN A 61 -19.08 -13.10 13.78
CA ASN A 61 -18.04 -12.13 14.07
C ASN A 61 -16.67 -12.80 14.18
N LEU A 62 -16.60 -14.01 14.74
CA LEU A 62 -15.38 -14.82 14.71
C LEU A 62 -14.97 -15.18 13.28
N ALA A 63 -15.92 -15.51 12.40
CA ALA A 63 -15.64 -15.73 11.00
C ALA A 63 -15.12 -14.46 10.28
N THR A 64 -15.63 -13.29 10.63
CA THR A 64 -15.15 -12.00 10.15
C THR A 64 -13.72 -11.73 10.60
N ILE A 65 -13.41 -11.95 11.88
CA ILE A 65 -12.06 -11.81 12.44
C ILE A 65 -11.09 -12.74 11.73
N LYS A 66 -11.46 -14.00 11.55
CA LYS A 66 -10.67 -15.00 10.82
C LYS A 66 -10.36 -14.54 9.39
N LYS A 67 -11.35 -14.06 8.67
CA LYS A 67 -11.18 -13.52 7.31
C LYS A 67 -10.25 -12.30 7.30
N PHE A 68 -10.36 -11.42 8.28
CA PHE A 68 -9.56 -10.20 8.37
C PHE A 68 -8.09 -10.48 8.67
N TYR A 69 -7.79 -11.37 9.61
CA TYR A 69 -6.41 -11.69 10.01
C TYR A 69 -5.75 -12.78 9.16
N GLY A 70 -6.50 -13.50 8.34
CA GLY A 70 -5.96 -14.40 7.32
C GLY A 70 -5.27 -15.67 7.80
N TYR A 71 -5.38 -16.02 9.10
CA TYR A 71 -4.75 -17.22 9.66
C TYR A 71 -5.77 -18.33 9.91
N ASP A 72 -5.49 -19.53 9.42
CA ASP A 72 -6.17 -20.74 9.85
C ASP A 72 -5.24 -21.62 10.72
N ILE A 73 -5.37 -21.48 12.03
CA ILE A 73 -4.65 -22.31 13.01
C ILE A 73 -4.99 -23.79 12.88
N ARG A 74 -6.16 -24.12 12.33
CA ARG A 74 -6.43 -25.53 12.03
C ARG A 74 -5.43 -26.12 11.05
N GLU A 75 -4.87 -25.31 10.15
CA GLU A 75 -3.76 -25.70 9.28
C GLU A 75 -2.46 -25.84 10.06
N LEU A 76 -2.16 -24.94 10.99
CA LEU A 76 -1.01 -25.03 11.90
C LEU A 76 -1.12 -26.26 12.83
N ASN A 77 -2.27 -26.48 13.46
CA ASN A 77 -2.50 -27.66 14.33
C ASN A 77 -2.56 -28.98 13.55
N ARG A 78 -3.08 -28.99 12.33
CA ARG A 78 -3.03 -30.18 11.48
C ARG A 78 -1.60 -30.57 11.11
N GLY A 79 -0.72 -29.59 10.94
CA GLY A 79 0.71 -29.81 10.70
C GLY A 79 1.41 -30.43 11.91
N PHE A 80 1.12 -29.96 13.12
CA PHE A 80 1.77 -30.41 14.35
C PHE A 80 1.48 -31.88 14.69
N TYR A 81 0.25 -32.33 14.47
CA TYR A 81 -0.14 -33.73 14.85
C TYR A 81 -0.09 -34.73 13.71
N LYS A 82 0.08 -34.34 12.47
CA LYS A 82 -0.07 -35.26 11.34
C LYS A 82 1.16 -36.01 10.89
N SER A 83 2.36 -35.62 11.29
CA SER A 83 3.53 -36.43 11.01
C SER A 83 4.66 -36.13 12.00
N PHE A 84 5.02 -37.14 12.79
CA PHE A 84 6.23 -37.16 13.62
C PHE A 84 7.50 -36.90 12.78
N GLY A 85 7.47 -37.23 11.48
CA GLY A 85 8.51 -36.88 10.52
C GLY A 85 8.65 -35.41 10.28
N THR A 86 7.53 -34.65 10.14
CA THR A 86 7.54 -33.19 9.94
C THR A 86 8.07 -32.48 11.18
N VAL A 87 7.75 -32.95 12.38
CA VAL A 87 8.27 -32.39 13.64
C VAL A 87 9.78 -32.64 13.77
N LYS A 88 10.26 -33.78 13.35
CA LYS A 88 11.69 -34.13 13.40
C LYS A 88 12.53 -33.31 12.43
N ASP A 89 11.94 -32.91 11.30
CA ASP A 89 12.61 -32.16 10.24
C ASP A 89 12.28 -30.65 10.27
N SER A 90 11.42 -30.21 11.20
CA SER A 90 11.08 -28.80 11.36
C SER A 90 12.14 -28.06 12.15
N GLU A 91 12.38 -26.80 11.77
CA GLU A 91 13.28 -25.91 12.51
C GLU A 91 12.79 -25.69 13.94
N ARG A 92 13.74 -25.57 14.86
CA ARG A 92 13.48 -25.45 16.30
C ARG A 92 12.60 -24.24 16.63
N ASP A 93 12.75 -23.14 15.90
CA ASP A 93 11.99 -21.90 16.11
C ASP A 93 10.52 -22.06 15.71
N LYS A 94 10.26 -22.79 14.62
CA LYS A 94 8.91 -23.12 14.19
C LYS A 94 8.20 -24.03 15.18
N LEU A 95 8.88 -25.05 15.67
CA LEU A 95 8.36 -25.93 16.72
C LEU A 95 8.04 -25.18 18.00
N LEU A 96 8.86 -24.19 18.34
CA LEU A 96 8.65 -23.37 19.52
C LEU A 96 7.43 -22.44 19.37
N ILE A 97 7.25 -21.83 18.19
CA ILE A 97 6.07 -21.01 17.87
C ILE A 97 4.80 -21.86 17.92
N ASP A 98 4.83 -23.06 17.34
CA ASP A 98 3.71 -23.99 17.35
C ASP A 98 3.39 -24.45 18.78
N GLN A 99 4.41 -24.69 19.60
CA GLN A 99 4.27 -25.04 21.01
C GLN A 99 3.69 -23.89 21.86
N LEU A 100 4.17 -22.66 21.62
CA LEU A 100 3.64 -21.45 22.27
C LEU A 100 2.19 -21.21 21.89
N THR A 101 1.88 -21.29 20.61
CA THR A 101 0.51 -21.15 20.11
C THR A 101 -0.40 -22.21 20.76
N HIS A 102 0.05 -23.46 20.81
CA HIS A 102 -0.68 -24.55 21.48
C HIS A 102 -0.85 -24.29 22.99
N TYR A 103 0.19 -23.80 23.67
CA TYR A 103 0.14 -23.49 25.09
C TYR A 103 -0.85 -22.37 25.39
N PHE A 104 -0.81 -21.28 24.62
CA PHE A 104 -1.75 -20.18 24.72
C PHE A 104 -3.18 -20.61 24.43
N THR A 105 -3.39 -21.48 23.45
CA THR A 105 -4.72 -22.00 23.10
C THR A 105 -5.27 -22.97 24.13
N THR A 106 -4.40 -23.66 24.87
CA THR A 106 -4.80 -24.73 25.81
C THR A 106 -4.95 -24.20 27.24
N TYR A 107 -4.07 -23.33 27.68
CA TYR A 107 -3.97 -22.92 29.08
C TYR A 107 -4.26 -21.45 29.36
N GLY A 108 -4.42 -20.65 28.30
CA GLY A 108 -4.69 -19.22 28.39
C GLY A 108 -3.52 -18.36 28.89
N LEU A 109 -3.69 -17.04 28.77
CA LEU A 109 -2.67 -16.06 29.16
C LEU A 109 -2.46 -15.98 30.67
N GLU A 110 -3.49 -16.23 31.46
CA GLU A 110 -3.46 -16.12 32.93
C GLU A 110 -2.47 -17.12 33.55
N SER A 111 -2.33 -18.33 32.99
CA SER A 111 -1.40 -19.35 33.48
C SER A 111 0.08 -18.96 33.30
N LEU A 112 0.38 -18.00 32.42
CA LEU A 112 1.72 -17.48 32.18
C LEU A 112 2.07 -16.28 33.05
N GLY A 113 1.14 -15.78 33.86
CA GLY A 113 1.32 -14.60 34.71
C GLY A 113 1.45 -13.29 33.93
N LEU A 114 0.96 -13.24 32.71
CA LEU A 114 0.95 -12.04 31.86
C LEU A 114 -0.28 -11.22 32.24
N ARG A 115 -0.07 -10.09 32.89
CA ARG A 115 -1.15 -9.21 33.39
C ARG A 115 -1.40 -7.97 32.55
N ASP A 116 -0.56 -7.65 31.56
CA ASP A 116 -0.75 -6.47 30.76
C ASP A 116 -1.58 -6.80 29.51
N GLU A 117 -2.75 -6.17 29.44
CA GLU A 117 -3.79 -6.42 28.44
C GLU A 117 -3.46 -5.85 27.04
N SER A 118 -2.36 -5.10 26.93
CA SER A 118 -2.03 -4.41 25.69
C SER A 118 -0.92 -5.06 24.88
N ILE A 119 0.00 -5.77 25.53
CA ILE A 119 1.18 -6.36 24.88
C ILE A 119 1.43 -7.74 25.51
N VAL A 120 1.49 -8.77 24.67
CA VAL A 120 1.99 -10.07 25.11
C VAL A 120 3.51 -10.02 25.03
N TYR A 121 4.13 -9.61 26.12
CA TYR A 121 5.57 -9.71 26.30
C TYR A 121 5.90 -11.10 26.84
N ILE A 122 6.56 -11.91 26.04
CA ILE A 122 7.07 -13.20 26.47
C ILE A 122 8.55 -13.02 26.78
N PRO A 123 8.96 -13.04 28.07
CA PRO A 123 10.35 -12.88 28.44
C PRO A 123 11.22 -13.96 27.77
N PRO A 124 12.30 -13.61 27.07
CA PRO A 124 13.16 -14.58 26.37
C PRO A 124 13.73 -15.66 27.27
N ASP A 125 13.96 -15.35 28.55
CA ASP A 125 14.48 -16.24 29.56
C ASP A 125 13.50 -17.35 29.98
N LYS A 126 12.19 -17.14 29.87
CA LYS A 126 11.19 -18.19 30.16
C LYS A 126 11.04 -19.22 29.03
N LEU A 127 11.44 -18.87 27.81
CA LEU A 127 11.24 -19.71 26.63
C LEU A 127 12.51 -20.37 26.12
N ASN A 128 13.70 -20.07 26.69
CA ASN A 128 14.98 -20.54 26.19
C ASN A 128 15.16 -20.31 24.69
N LEU A 129 14.66 -19.17 24.19
CA LEU A 129 14.79 -18.79 22.79
C LEU A 129 16.25 -18.56 22.42
N PRO A 130 16.68 -18.91 21.21
CA PRO A 130 17.96 -18.45 20.68
C PRO A 130 18.07 -16.94 20.76
N LYS A 131 19.28 -16.40 20.99
CA LYS A 131 19.51 -14.94 21.13
C LYS A 131 19.15 -14.14 19.86
N ASP A 132 19.01 -14.83 18.73
CA ASP A 132 18.67 -14.33 17.41
C ASP A 132 17.23 -14.67 16.99
N ALA A 133 16.42 -15.20 17.90
CA ALA A 133 15.01 -15.50 17.62
C ALA A 133 14.25 -14.22 17.29
N LYS A 134 13.48 -14.27 16.19
CA LYS A 134 12.64 -13.14 15.78
C LYS A 134 11.45 -12.98 16.73
N PRO A 135 11.02 -11.75 17.02
CA PRO A 135 9.85 -11.51 17.87
C PRO A 135 8.59 -12.11 17.25
N ILE A 136 7.80 -12.81 18.07
CA ILE A 136 6.51 -13.35 17.66
C ILE A 136 5.48 -12.21 17.72
N LYS A 137 4.89 -11.91 16.58
CA LYS A 137 3.82 -10.91 16.52
C LYS A 137 2.46 -11.58 16.80
N LEU A 138 1.87 -11.24 17.92
CA LEU A 138 0.47 -11.56 18.22
C LEU A 138 -0.38 -10.31 17.97
N THR A 139 -1.50 -10.47 17.26
CA THR A 139 -2.45 -9.39 17.06
C THR A 139 -3.53 -9.47 18.13
N ILE A 140 -3.62 -8.43 18.96
CA ILE A 140 -4.62 -8.32 20.03
C ILE A 140 -5.74 -7.40 19.59
N ILE A 141 -6.96 -7.91 19.60
CA ILE A 141 -8.17 -7.12 19.34
C ILE A 141 -8.63 -6.53 20.67
N LYS A 142 -8.61 -5.20 20.75
CA LYS A 142 -9.04 -4.42 21.92
C LYS A 142 -10.44 -3.86 21.73
N SER A 143 -11.05 -3.39 22.81
CA SER A 143 -12.22 -2.54 22.73
C SER A 143 -11.85 -1.12 22.31
N ILE A 144 -12.80 -0.40 21.75
CA ILE A 144 -12.70 1.01 21.39
C ILE A 144 -14.01 1.71 21.76
N SER A 145 -13.93 2.84 22.46
CA SER A 145 -15.11 3.60 22.83
C SER A 145 -15.80 4.23 21.62
N LEU A 146 -17.11 4.49 21.72
CA LEU A 146 -17.86 5.13 20.64
C LEU A 146 -17.31 6.53 20.32
N ASP A 147 -16.88 7.28 21.34
CA ASP A 147 -16.27 8.61 21.16
C ASP A 147 -14.93 8.52 20.41
N GLU A 148 -14.14 7.49 20.69
CA GLU A 148 -12.89 7.26 19.98
C GLU A 148 -13.14 6.79 18.55
N ILE A 149 -14.16 5.95 18.29
CA ILE A 149 -14.58 5.58 16.93
C ILE A 149 -14.97 6.84 16.16
N GLU A 150 -15.77 7.73 16.76
CA GLU A 150 -16.14 9.00 16.12
C GLU A 150 -14.91 9.86 15.79
N SER A 151 -14.00 10.02 16.77
CA SER A 151 -12.77 10.81 16.62
C SER A 151 -11.88 10.24 15.50
N ARG A 152 -11.60 8.94 15.52
CA ARG A 152 -10.80 8.28 14.48
C ARG A 152 -11.46 8.33 13.11
N THR A 153 -12.80 8.19 13.05
CA THR A 153 -13.56 8.32 11.81
C THR A 153 -13.42 9.73 11.21
N ARG A 154 -13.55 10.78 12.04
CA ARG A 154 -13.33 12.17 11.62
C ARG A 154 -11.91 12.42 11.15
N ASN A 155 -10.92 11.85 11.82
CA ASN A 155 -9.52 11.93 11.42
C ASN A 155 -9.28 11.26 10.06
N LEU A 156 -9.81 10.07 9.82
CA LEU A 156 -9.74 9.40 8.52
C LEU A 156 -10.34 10.24 7.40
N ILE A 157 -11.52 10.81 7.62
CA ILE A 157 -12.21 11.67 6.65
C ILE A 157 -11.39 12.91 6.31
N SER A 158 -10.76 13.53 7.31
CA SER A 158 -9.98 14.76 7.14
C SER A 158 -8.53 14.52 6.68
N SER A 159 -7.99 13.33 6.87
CA SER A 159 -6.60 12.99 6.53
C SER A 159 -6.31 13.07 5.03
N GLY A 160 -7.32 12.79 4.20
CA GLY A 160 -7.18 12.72 2.75
C GLY A 160 -6.49 11.46 2.25
N VAL A 161 -6.29 10.47 3.11
CA VAL A 161 -5.82 9.13 2.74
C VAL A 161 -6.78 8.52 1.75
N ALA A 162 -6.28 7.94 0.66
CA ALA A 162 -7.12 7.17 -0.22
C ALA A 162 -7.28 5.76 0.36
N MET A 163 -8.50 5.30 0.38
CA MET A 163 -8.91 4.01 0.95
C MET A 163 -9.40 3.10 -0.17
N SER A 164 -9.34 1.79 0.05
CA SER A 164 -9.99 0.83 -0.84
C SER A 164 -11.52 1.05 -0.83
N ASN A 165 -12.21 0.58 -1.85
CA ASN A 165 -13.66 0.69 -1.91
C ASN A 165 -14.35 0.06 -0.69
N ASP A 166 -13.80 -1.06 -0.21
CA ASP A 166 -14.33 -1.77 0.97
C ASP A 166 -14.15 -0.96 2.25
N LEU A 167 -12.96 -0.39 2.45
CA LEU A 167 -12.71 0.48 3.61
C LEU A 167 -13.58 1.75 3.58
N ILE A 168 -13.82 2.34 2.40
CA ILE A 168 -14.76 3.45 2.27
C ILE A 168 -16.19 3.00 2.61
N GLN A 169 -16.56 1.76 2.25
CA GLN A 169 -17.86 1.22 2.61
C GLN A 169 -18.00 1.06 4.13
N TYR A 170 -17.01 0.47 4.80
CA TYR A 170 -16.99 0.38 6.27
C TYR A 170 -17.02 1.76 6.94
N LEU A 171 -16.31 2.74 6.40
CA LEU A 171 -16.36 4.12 6.87
C LEU A 171 -17.80 4.71 6.76
N CYS A 172 -18.47 4.48 5.62
CA CYS A 172 -19.86 4.88 5.42
C CYS A 172 -20.81 4.15 6.37
N ASP A 173 -20.54 2.88 6.67
CA ASP A 173 -21.36 2.11 7.61
C ASP A 173 -21.22 2.64 9.04
N VAL A 174 -20.00 2.98 9.50
CA VAL A 174 -19.80 3.65 10.80
C VAL A 174 -20.55 4.97 10.87
N ILE A 175 -20.41 5.84 9.83
CA ILE A 175 -21.10 7.14 9.78
C ILE A 175 -22.61 6.98 9.89
N ARG A 176 -23.18 6.00 9.20
CA ARG A 176 -24.62 5.73 9.19
C ARG A 176 -25.10 5.12 10.52
N LEU A 177 -24.37 4.12 11.04
CA LEU A 177 -24.78 3.39 12.24
C LEU A 177 -24.70 4.24 13.51
N LEU A 178 -23.75 5.17 13.55
CA LEU A 178 -23.58 6.11 14.67
C LEU A 178 -24.22 7.50 14.40
N ASP A 179 -24.92 7.67 13.28
CA ASP A 179 -25.55 8.94 12.86
C ASP A 179 -24.59 10.15 12.95
N LEU A 180 -23.36 9.96 12.50
CA LEU A 180 -22.33 10.99 12.65
C LEU A 180 -22.61 12.19 11.73
N LYS A 181 -22.66 13.38 12.29
CA LYS A 181 -22.77 14.62 11.54
C LYS A 181 -21.42 14.98 10.91
N ILE A 182 -21.35 14.96 9.59
CA ILE A 182 -20.11 15.18 8.83
C ILE A 182 -20.09 16.59 8.23
N ASP A 183 -19.01 17.32 8.50
CA ASP A 183 -18.71 18.56 7.80
C ASP A 183 -18.00 18.26 6.47
N PHE A 184 -18.68 18.54 5.35
CA PHE A 184 -18.14 18.32 4.00
C PHE A 184 -16.89 19.15 3.70
N SER A 185 -16.67 20.27 4.39
CA SER A 185 -15.48 21.11 4.20
C SER A 185 -14.21 20.42 4.70
N SER A 186 -14.34 19.55 5.71
CA SER A 186 -13.22 18.80 6.28
C SER A 186 -12.77 17.60 5.41
N ILE A 187 -13.62 17.13 4.49
CA ILE A 187 -13.32 15.94 3.68
C ILE A 187 -12.31 16.28 2.59
N ARG A 188 -11.07 15.80 2.72
CA ARG A 188 -10.02 16.04 1.72
C ARG A 188 -10.06 15.07 0.55
N ASN A 189 -10.40 13.80 0.81
CA ASN A 189 -10.47 12.77 -0.22
C ASN A 189 -11.77 12.89 -1.03
N LYS A 190 -11.62 13.07 -2.36
CA LYS A 190 -12.77 13.25 -3.28
C LYS A 190 -13.62 12.00 -3.42
N GLU A 191 -13.04 10.80 -3.29
CA GLU A 191 -13.78 9.53 -3.37
C GLU A 191 -14.69 9.37 -2.15
N ILE A 192 -14.13 9.57 -0.96
CA ILE A 192 -14.88 9.55 0.31
C ILE A 192 -15.99 10.61 0.27
N ARG A 193 -15.70 11.81 -0.21
CA ARG A 193 -16.69 12.90 -0.31
C ARG A 193 -17.89 12.50 -1.17
N ILE A 194 -17.66 11.87 -2.32
CA ILE A 194 -18.73 11.42 -3.21
C ILE A 194 -19.58 10.31 -2.55
N ARG A 195 -18.94 9.35 -1.88
CA ARG A 195 -19.63 8.27 -1.17
C ARG A 195 -20.49 8.80 -0.02
N ILE A 196 -19.99 9.78 0.73
CA ILE A 196 -20.75 10.43 1.81
C ILE A 196 -21.92 11.26 1.24
N TYR A 197 -21.77 11.95 0.09
CA TYR A 197 -22.90 12.60 -0.58
C TYR A 197 -24.00 11.60 -0.91
N ASP A 198 -23.64 10.44 -1.45
CA ASP A 198 -24.59 9.37 -1.75
C ASP A 198 -25.27 8.81 -0.50
N LEU A 199 -24.47 8.50 0.54
CA LEU A 199 -24.95 8.00 1.83
C LEU A 199 -26.00 8.92 2.46
N LEU A 200 -25.78 10.24 2.41
CA LEU A 200 -26.68 11.24 3.00
C LEU A 200 -27.80 11.70 2.04
N GLY A 201 -27.92 11.10 0.86
CA GLY A 201 -28.92 11.47 -0.15
C GLY A 201 -28.77 12.90 -0.67
N ARG A 202 -27.56 13.49 -0.55
CA ARG A 202 -27.26 14.86 -1.00
C ARG A 202 -26.60 14.86 -2.37
N VAL A 203 -26.58 16.02 -3.00
CA VAL A 203 -25.99 16.22 -4.33
C VAL A 203 -24.88 17.27 -4.19
N PRO A 204 -23.66 17.04 -4.75
CA PRO A 204 -22.59 18.02 -4.69
C PRO A 204 -22.94 19.34 -5.38
N GLU A 205 -22.54 20.46 -4.82
CA GLU A 205 -22.76 21.80 -5.41
C GLU A 205 -21.71 22.16 -6.46
N SER A 206 -20.49 21.63 -6.34
CA SER A 206 -19.43 21.82 -7.31
C SER A 206 -19.75 21.07 -8.61
N PRO A 207 -19.63 21.70 -9.79
CA PRO A 207 -19.96 21.06 -11.05
C PRO A 207 -19.06 19.85 -11.37
N GLU A 208 -17.80 19.87 -10.96
CA GLU A 208 -16.88 18.74 -11.14
C GLU A 208 -17.20 17.58 -10.20
N GLU A 209 -17.52 17.87 -8.94
CA GLU A 209 -17.95 16.84 -7.98
C GLU A 209 -19.31 16.25 -8.36
N PHE A 210 -20.24 17.07 -8.87
CA PHE A 210 -21.50 16.58 -9.40
C PHE A 210 -21.29 15.62 -10.59
N LEU A 211 -20.41 15.98 -11.53
CA LEU A 211 -20.08 15.08 -12.63
C LEU A 211 -19.50 13.75 -12.11
N ARG A 212 -18.59 13.82 -11.14
CA ARG A 212 -18.02 12.65 -10.47
C ARG A 212 -19.08 11.80 -9.78
N PHE A 213 -20.03 12.44 -9.11
CA PHE A 213 -21.15 11.79 -8.43
C PHE A 213 -22.06 11.01 -9.40
N ILE A 214 -22.46 11.62 -10.52
CA ILE A 214 -23.31 10.92 -11.50
C ILE A 214 -22.58 9.81 -12.27
N ILE A 215 -21.25 9.93 -12.44
CA ILE A 215 -20.42 8.83 -12.94
C ILE A 215 -20.44 7.68 -11.93
N TYR A 216 -20.23 7.98 -10.65
CA TYR A 216 -20.27 7.00 -9.58
C TYR A 216 -21.63 6.26 -9.54
N LYS A 217 -22.74 6.97 -9.64
CA LYS A 217 -24.08 6.35 -9.68
C LYS A 217 -24.27 5.38 -10.85
N LYS A 218 -23.63 5.65 -12.00
CA LYS A 218 -23.70 4.79 -13.20
C LYS A 218 -22.70 3.63 -13.18
N THR A 219 -21.53 3.81 -12.61
CA THR A 219 -20.38 2.91 -12.84
C THR A 219 -19.81 2.32 -11.56
N GLY A 220 -20.23 2.79 -10.37
CA GLY A 220 -19.60 2.48 -9.09
C GLY A 220 -18.23 3.13 -8.89
N SER A 221 -17.64 3.76 -9.92
CA SER A 221 -16.33 4.44 -9.86
C SER A 221 -16.50 5.93 -9.66
N THR A 222 -15.76 6.49 -8.72
CA THR A 222 -15.72 7.94 -8.48
C THR A 222 -14.74 8.68 -9.41
N LEU A 223 -14.05 7.98 -10.30
CA LEU A 223 -13.03 8.56 -11.18
C LEU A 223 -13.64 9.13 -12.46
N ILE A 224 -13.14 10.30 -12.89
CA ILE A 224 -13.50 10.91 -14.18
C ILE A 224 -12.49 10.49 -15.24
N ILE A 225 -12.68 9.32 -15.83
CA ILE A 225 -11.80 8.77 -16.86
C ILE A 225 -12.44 8.93 -18.23
N LYS A 226 -11.70 9.44 -19.23
CA LYS A 226 -12.20 9.69 -20.59
C LYS A 226 -11.76 8.55 -21.53
N ASN A 227 -12.17 7.33 -21.23
CA ASN A 227 -11.89 6.16 -22.06
C ASN A 227 -13.16 5.46 -22.57
N ARG A 228 -13.00 4.48 -23.46
CA ARG A 228 -14.13 3.76 -24.07
C ARG A 228 -14.90 2.94 -23.05
N GLU A 229 -14.22 2.33 -22.10
CA GLU A 229 -14.78 1.50 -21.04
C GLU A 229 -15.73 2.31 -20.16
N THR A 230 -15.30 3.48 -19.69
CA THR A 230 -16.15 4.40 -18.90
C THR A 230 -17.38 4.86 -19.70
N PHE A 231 -17.20 5.21 -20.98
CA PHE A 231 -18.34 5.61 -21.81
C PHE A 231 -19.32 4.48 -22.03
N LYS A 232 -18.83 3.25 -22.20
CA LYS A 232 -19.66 2.04 -22.31
C LYS A 232 -20.39 1.78 -21.01
N ALA A 233 -19.70 1.76 -19.87
CA ALA A 233 -20.30 1.56 -18.55
C ALA A 233 -21.41 2.57 -18.24
N ILE A 234 -21.22 3.87 -18.58
CA ILE A 234 -22.26 4.90 -18.42
C ILE A 234 -23.50 4.60 -19.28
N ARG A 235 -23.33 4.11 -20.51
CA ARG A 235 -24.43 3.84 -21.43
C ARG A 235 -25.20 2.57 -21.08
N ASP A 236 -24.48 1.55 -20.64
CA ASP A 236 -25.03 0.21 -20.37
C ASP A 236 -25.72 0.13 -18.98
N SER A 237 -25.43 1.10 -18.10
CA SER A 237 -26.02 1.14 -16.76
C SER A 237 -27.51 1.51 -16.79
N GLU A 238 -28.34 0.72 -16.12
CA GLU A 238 -29.78 0.94 -15.96
C GLU A 238 -30.12 2.04 -14.94
N GLU A 239 -29.19 2.40 -14.06
CA GLU A 239 -29.36 3.45 -13.04
C GLU A 239 -29.67 4.80 -13.70
N SER A 240 -30.79 5.44 -13.34
CA SER A 240 -31.12 6.76 -13.88
C SER A 240 -30.48 7.89 -13.06
N VAL A 241 -29.78 8.80 -13.75
CA VAL A 241 -29.21 9.99 -13.12
C VAL A 241 -30.06 11.25 -13.31
N ALA A 242 -31.14 11.17 -14.07
CA ALA A 242 -32.04 12.30 -14.31
C ALA A 242 -32.57 12.99 -13.02
N PRO A 243 -32.93 12.26 -11.93
CA PRO A 243 -33.39 12.90 -10.69
C PRO A 243 -32.34 13.80 -10.04
N TYR A 244 -31.04 13.47 -10.19
CA TYR A 244 -29.97 14.28 -9.61
C TYR A 244 -29.79 15.61 -10.31
N PHE A 245 -30.06 15.69 -11.63
CA PHE A 245 -30.06 16.98 -12.37
C PHE A 245 -31.21 17.90 -11.93
N VAL A 246 -32.33 17.35 -11.52
CA VAL A 246 -33.43 18.12 -10.95
C VAL A 246 -33.03 18.74 -9.61
N ARG A 247 -32.32 18.00 -8.78
CA ARG A 247 -31.82 18.47 -7.48
C ARG A 247 -30.69 19.48 -7.62
N TYR A 248 -29.84 19.36 -8.65
CA TYR A 248 -28.69 20.26 -8.87
C TYR A 248 -29.10 21.70 -9.26
N LYS A 249 -30.25 21.88 -9.91
CA LYS A 249 -30.90 23.14 -10.31
C LYS A 249 -30.10 24.05 -11.26
N ASP A 250 -28.81 24.33 -11.01
CA ASP A 250 -28.02 25.33 -11.77
C ASP A 250 -27.21 24.71 -12.92
N LEU A 251 -27.81 24.62 -14.09
CA LEU A 251 -27.16 24.10 -15.30
C LEU A 251 -26.04 25.01 -15.84
N THR A 252 -25.98 26.29 -15.43
CA THR A 252 -24.90 27.21 -15.88
C THR A 252 -23.54 26.82 -15.26
N LYS A 253 -23.56 26.35 -14.00
CA LYS A 253 -22.37 25.79 -13.36
C LYS A 253 -21.87 24.56 -14.11
N LEU A 254 -22.77 23.65 -14.52
CA LEU A 254 -22.38 22.46 -15.32
C LEU A 254 -21.86 22.85 -16.71
N ALA A 255 -22.42 23.87 -17.30
CA ALA A 255 -21.97 24.41 -18.58
C ALA A 255 -20.54 24.94 -18.53
N SER A 256 -20.09 25.44 -17.37
CA SER A 256 -18.71 25.95 -17.19
C SER A 256 -17.64 24.88 -17.41
N ILE A 257 -17.95 23.59 -17.18
CA ILE A 257 -17.02 22.47 -17.34
C ILE A 257 -17.33 21.60 -18.58
N PHE A 258 -18.34 21.92 -19.38
CA PHE A 258 -18.86 21.04 -20.42
C PHE A 258 -17.79 20.62 -21.44
N TYR A 259 -17.05 21.55 -22.02
CA TYR A 259 -16.05 21.22 -23.07
C TYR A 259 -14.86 20.43 -22.52
N ARG A 260 -14.54 20.64 -21.23
CA ARG A 260 -13.50 19.85 -20.54
C ARG A 260 -13.83 18.35 -20.50
N PHE A 261 -15.11 18.02 -20.31
CA PHE A 261 -15.60 16.65 -20.15
C PHE A 261 -16.64 16.25 -21.21
N LYS A 262 -16.60 16.88 -22.38
CA LYS A 262 -17.58 16.70 -23.45
C LYS A 262 -17.88 15.22 -23.80
N PRO A 263 -16.90 14.30 -23.96
CA PRO A 263 -17.20 12.92 -24.28
C PRO A 263 -18.05 12.21 -23.21
N ILE A 264 -17.79 12.51 -21.93
CA ILE A 264 -18.53 11.96 -20.78
C ILE A 264 -19.97 12.50 -20.80
N TRP A 265 -20.15 13.81 -20.95
CA TRP A 265 -21.49 14.41 -21.06
C TRP A 265 -22.31 13.79 -22.20
N ILE A 266 -21.67 13.49 -23.34
CA ILE A 266 -22.32 12.84 -24.47
C ILE A 266 -22.72 11.40 -24.14
N ALA A 267 -21.94 10.68 -23.33
CA ALA A 267 -22.30 9.32 -22.90
C ALA A 267 -23.61 9.29 -22.10
N PHE A 268 -23.86 10.27 -21.22
CA PHE A 268 -25.13 10.40 -20.48
C PHE A 268 -26.34 10.74 -21.38
N LYS A 269 -26.10 11.27 -22.57
CA LYS A 269 -27.19 11.64 -23.48
C LYS A 269 -28.03 10.46 -23.95
N SER A 270 -27.46 9.27 -24.00
CA SER A 270 -28.12 8.05 -24.46
C SER A 270 -29.12 7.47 -23.45
N GLU A 271 -29.07 7.89 -22.17
CA GLU A 271 -29.93 7.35 -21.12
C GLU A 271 -31.42 7.51 -21.40
N SER A 272 -31.85 8.71 -21.82
CA SER A 272 -33.23 9.01 -22.07
C SER A 272 -33.42 10.27 -22.91
N LYS A 273 -34.65 10.45 -23.47
CA LYS A 273 -35.03 11.71 -24.15
C LYS A 273 -34.91 12.93 -23.21
N VAL A 274 -35.19 12.73 -21.91
CA VAL A 274 -35.05 13.80 -20.90
C VAL A 274 -33.59 14.18 -20.75
N MET A 275 -32.70 13.21 -20.55
CA MET A 275 -31.26 13.45 -20.43
C MET A 275 -30.67 14.07 -21.70
N ALA A 276 -31.13 13.65 -22.89
CA ALA A 276 -30.72 14.26 -24.14
C ALA A 276 -31.06 15.78 -24.19
N ARG A 277 -32.25 16.17 -23.70
CA ARG A 277 -32.64 17.58 -23.60
C ARG A 277 -31.77 18.36 -22.60
N VAL A 278 -31.53 17.78 -21.43
CA VAL A 278 -30.68 18.40 -20.38
C VAL A 278 -29.26 18.61 -20.91
N ILE A 279 -28.63 17.59 -21.46
CA ILE A 279 -27.26 17.68 -21.97
C ILE A 279 -27.16 18.68 -23.15
N ASN A 280 -28.14 18.70 -24.04
CA ASN A 280 -28.19 19.68 -25.13
C ASN A 280 -28.38 21.11 -24.61
N ARG A 281 -29.12 21.31 -23.50
CA ARG A 281 -29.26 22.60 -22.85
C ARG A 281 -27.91 23.04 -22.22
N ILE A 282 -27.24 22.13 -21.48
CA ILE A 282 -25.90 22.41 -20.92
C ILE A 282 -24.93 22.77 -22.05
N ARG A 283 -24.93 22.03 -23.17
CA ARG A 283 -24.08 22.31 -24.35
C ARG A 283 -24.32 23.72 -24.92
N ARG A 284 -25.59 24.15 -25.04
CA ARG A 284 -25.92 25.51 -25.52
C ARG A 284 -25.43 26.57 -24.55
N LEU A 285 -25.63 26.37 -23.25
CA LEU A 285 -25.14 27.26 -22.21
C LEU A 285 -23.60 27.34 -22.17
N ALA A 286 -22.93 26.23 -22.51
CA ALA A 286 -21.46 26.16 -22.51
C ALA A 286 -20.80 27.12 -23.54
N VAL A 287 -21.48 27.48 -24.60
CA VAL A 287 -20.99 28.50 -25.56
C VAL A 287 -20.68 29.82 -24.84
N LYS A 288 -21.52 30.18 -23.86
CA LYS A 288 -21.37 31.46 -23.10
C LYS A 288 -20.66 31.29 -21.76
N PHE A 289 -20.88 30.15 -21.07
CA PHE A 289 -20.46 29.99 -19.67
C PHE A 289 -19.25 29.07 -19.48
N HIS A 290 -18.72 28.45 -20.55
CA HIS A 290 -17.54 27.59 -20.39
C HIS A 290 -16.33 28.40 -19.91
N LYS A 291 -15.70 27.87 -18.86
CA LYS A 291 -14.48 28.45 -18.30
C LYS A 291 -13.31 27.52 -18.63
N PRO A 292 -12.30 27.97 -19.39
CA PRO A 292 -11.08 27.18 -19.58
C PRO A 292 -10.39 26.97 -18.24
N VAL A 293 -9.74 25.82 -18.12
CA VAL A 293 -8.94 25.51 -16.92
C VAL A 293 -7.76 26.46 -16.88
N LYS A 294 -7.69 27.27 -15.83
CA LYS A 294 -6.46 27.99 -15.49
C LYS A 294 -5.55 27.01 -14.73
N PRO A 295 -4.27 26.94 -15.05
CA PRO A 295 -3.32 26.19 -14.23
C PRO A 295 -3.40 26.69 -12.78
N LYS A 296 -3.53 25.76 -11.84
CA LYS A 296 -3.44 26.10 -10.42
C LYS A 296 -1.97 26.26 -10.05
N ILE A 297 -1.70 27.01 -8.99
CA ILE A 297 -0.33 27.22 -8.51
C ILE A 297 0.39 25.88 -8.27
N LEU A 298 -0.30 24.87 -7.73
CA LEU A 298 0.26 23.54 -7.50
C LEU A 298 0.53 22.76 -8.79
N ASP A 299 -0.13 23.09 -9.91
CA ASP A 299 0.13 22.45 -11.21
C ASP A 299 1.38 23.05 -11.88
N THR A 300 1.80 24.22 -11.45
CA THR A 300 2.94 24.95 -12.01
C THR A 300 4.09 25.12 -11.03
N VAL A 301 3.94 24.64 -9.79
CA VAL A 301 4.95 24.81 -8.73
C VAL A 301 6.32 24.28 -9.12
N THR A 302 6.37 23.26 -9.97
CA THR A 302 7.60 22.65 -10.47
C THR A 302 8.05 23.20 -11.82
N SER A 303 7.40 24.21 -12.38
CA SER A 303 7.71 24.80 -13.70
C SER A 303 7.67 26.32 -13.73
N ASN A 304 7.23 26.99 -12.65
CA ASN A 304 7.14 28.44 -12.57
C ASN A 304 8.06 28.96 -11.45
N PRO A 305 9.13 29.68 -11.78
CA PRO A 305 10.04 30.23 -10.77
C PRO A 305 9.44 31.40 -9.98
N ASN A 306 8.40 32.04 -10.51
CA ASN A 306 7.80 33.25 -9.93
C ASN A 306 6.52 32.91 -9.14
N ILE A 307 6.62 32.01 -8.17
CA ILE A 307 5.51 31.61 -7.32
C ILE A 307 5.43 32.53 -6.09
N ASN A 308 4.21 32.99 -5.78
CA ASN A 308 3.92 33.66 -4.52
C ASN A 308 3.86 32.60 -3.40
N LEU A 309 4.82 32.67 -2.44
CA LEU A 309 4.95 31.68 -1.36
C LEU A 309 3.75 31.68 -0.40
N ASP A 310 3.09 32.83 -0.17
CA ASP A 310 1.92 32.89 0.72
C ASP A 310 0.69 32.25 0.07
N GLU A 311 0.54 32.43 -1.24
CA GLU A 311 -0.49 31.73 -2.00
C GLU A 311 -0.21 30.22 -2.04
N LEU A 312 1.06 29.84 -2.20
CA LEU A 312 1.48 28.44 -2.16
C LEU A 312 1.13 27.78 -0.81
N ARG A 313 1.44 28.44 0.33
CA ARG A 313 1.08 27.94 1.68
C ARG A 313 -0.42 27.67 1.78
N LYS A 314 -1.26 28.61 1.35
CA LYS A 314 -2.73 28.47 1.38
C LYS A 314 -3.25 27.34 0.49
N GLU A 315 -2.64 27.11 -0.66
CA GLU A 315 -3.06 26.03 -1.56
C GLU A 315 -2.55 24.65 -1.09
N LEU A 316 -1.38 24.58 -0.43
CA LEU A 316 -0.87 23.34 0.16
C LEU A 316 -1.77 22.82 1.29
N GLU A 317 -2.39 23.70 2.08
CA GLU A 317 -3.34 23.30 3.13
C GLU A 317 -4.62 22.63 2.57
N LYS A 318 -4.95 22.87 1.31
CA LYS A 318 -6.14 22.32 0.64
C LYS A 318 -5.93 20.93 0.02
N VAL A 319 -4.68 20.46 -0.02
CA VAL A 319 -4.34 19.17 -0.63
C VAL A 319 -3.82 18.17 0.41
N THR A 320 -3.87 16.90 0.05
CA THR A 320 -3.42 15.81 0.92
C THR A 320 -1.92 15.91 1.18
N ILE A 321 -1.47 15.38 2.32
CA ILE A 321 -0.04 15.32 2.66
C ILE A 321 0.74 14.54 1.59
N PHE A 322 0.18 13.46 1.02
CA PHE A 322 0.80 12.69 -0.06
C PHE A 322 1.02 13.51 -1.34
N LYS A 323 0.07 14.42 -1.67
CA LYS A 323 0.26 15.34 -2.80
C LYS A 323 1.40 16.32 -2.53
N ARG A 324 1.54 16.80 -1.29
CA ARG A 324 2.66 17.67 -0.87
C ARG A 324 4.00 16.95 -0.96
N ILE A 325 4.07 15.69 -0.48
CA ILE A 325 5.26 14.83 -0.62
C ILE A 325 5.60 14.62 -2.09
N SER A 326 4.60 14.35 -2.94
CA SER A 326 4.83 14.19 -4.39
C SER A 326 5.38 15.47 -5.05
N ILE A 327 4.95 16.65 -4.58
CA ILE A 327 5.48 17.94 -5.06
C ILE A 327 6.92 18.12 -4.59
N ALA A 328 7.23 17.82 -3.32
CA ALA A 328 8.59 17.90 -2.78
C ALA A 328 9.55 17.00 -3.56
N ASN A 329 9.16 15.74 -3.80
CA ASN A 329 9.95 14.80 -4.60
C ASN A 329 10.19 15.31 -6.03
N ALA A 330 9.17 15.91 -6.66
CA ALA A 330 9.33 16.47 -8.00
C ALA A 330 10.29 17.67 -8.03
N ILE A 331 10.32 18.49 -6.97
CA ILE A 331 11.28 19.58 -6.83
C ILE A 331 12.67 19.04 -6.60
N LEU A 332 12.86 18.11 -5.67
CA LEU A 332 14.14 17.46 -5.37
C LEU A 332 14.75 16.81 -6.62
N PHE A 333 13.94 16.05 -7.35
CA PHE A 333 14.40 15.42 -8.60
C PHE A 333 14.89 16.45 -9.63
N ARG A 334 14.18 17.56 -9.78
CA ARG A 334 14.59 18.63 -10.70
C ARG A 334 15.80 19.41 -10.24
N MET A 335 16.06 19.46 -8.95
CA MET A 335 17.29 20.05 -8.41
C MET A 335 18.51 19.16 -8.63
N ALA A 336 18.32 17.85 -8.63
CA ALA A 336 19.37 16.86 -8.84
C ALA A 336 19.63 16.58 -10.34
N TRP A 337 18.57 16.53 -11.14
CA TRP A 337 18.62 16.20 -12.57
C TRP A 337 18.34 17.43 -13.43
N THR A 338 19.32 17.86 -14.19
CA THR A 338 19.24 19.10 -14.99
C THR A 338 18.42 18.97 -16.27
N GLU A 339 18.24 17.74 -16.77
CA GLU A 339 17.45 17.45 -17.97
C GLU A 339 16.06 16.96 -17.58
N SER A 340 15.04 17.76 -17.82
CA SER A 340 13.66 17.38 -17.58
C SER A 340 12.80 17.58 -18.80
N ILE A 341 12.01 16.57 -19.12
CA ILE A 341 10.97 16.66 -20.13
C ILE A 341 9.62 16.80 -19.43
N VAL A 342 8.89 17.84 -19.79
CA VAL A 342 7.53 18.07 -19.32
C VAL A 342 6.54 17.63 -20.39
N TYR A 343 5.60 16.78 -20.00
CA TYR A 343 4.54 16.32 -20.90
C TYR A 343 3.26 17.11 -20.62
N PHE A 344 2.62 17.59 -21.69
CA PHE A 344 1.27 18.11 -21.61
C PHE A 344 0.36 17.42 -22.61
N ILE A 345 -0.89 17.21 -22.22
CA ILE A 345 -1.87 16.49 -23.03
C ILE A 345 -2.87 17.50 -23.60
N ARG A 346 -2.95 17.54 -24.93
CA ARG A 346 -3.92 18.34 -25.66
C ARG A 346 -4.70 17.46 -26.64
N ASN A 347 -6.03 17.46 -26.51
CA ASN A 347 -6.92 16.66 -27.34
C ASN A 347 -6.56 15.16 -27.41
N GLY A 348 -6.16 14.59 -26.27
CA GLY A 348 -5.79 13.18 -26.18
C GLY A 348 -4.40 12.84 -26.75
N LYS A 349 -3.64 13.85 -27.20
CA LYS A 349 -2.25 13.69 -27.66
C LYS A 349 -1.30 14.27 -26.63
N ALA A 350 -0.24 13.54 -26.34
CA ALA A 350 0.84 14.00 -25.50
C ALA A 350 1.86 14.78 -26.34
N PHE A 351 2.32 15.89 -25.81
CA PHE A 351 3.40 16.71 -26.35
C PHE A 351 4.47 16.81 -25.29
N ALA A 352 5.73 16.66 -25.67
CA ALA A 352 6.86 16.84 -24.79
C ALA A 352 7.52 18.18 -25.05
N THR A 353 8.01 18.80 -24.02
CA THR A 353 8.89 19.97 -24.12
C THR A 353 9.99 19.86 -23.07
N GLU A 354 11.18 20.28 -23.41
CA GLU A 354 12.28 20.38 -22.47
C GLU A 354 12.00 21.49 -21.48
N LEU A 355 12.35 21.26 -20.23
CA LEU A 355 12.28 22.24 -19.16
C LEU A 355 13.72 22.59 -18.76
N ASN A 356 14.08 23.87 -18.85
CA ASN A 356 15.34 24.33 -18.30
C ASN A 356 15.27 24.32 -16.77
N CYS A 357 15.94 23.35 -16.14
CA CYS A 357 15.92 23.14 -14.69
C CYS A 357 16.86 24.07 -13.91
N GLU A 358 17.74 24.85 -14.56
CA GLU A 358 18.54 25.86 -13.87
C GLU A 358 17.68 26.89 -13.13
N ILE A 359 16.44 27.06 -13.56
CA ILE A 359 15.41 27.90 -12.93
C ILE A 359 14.98 27.36 -11.56
N PHE A 360 15.23 26.06 -11.27
CA PHE A 360 14.66 25.36 -10.11
C PHE A 360 15.55 25.24 -8.87
N LYS A 361 16.69 25.90 -8.81
CA LYS A 361 17.46 26.00 -7.56
C LYS A 361 16.77 26.91 -6.50
N ARG A 362 15.47 26.63 -6.27
CA ARG A 362 14.60 27.40 -5.35
C ARG A 362 14.34 26.58 -4.07
N ASN A 363 15.33 26.59 -3.16
CA ASN A 363 15.20 25.98 -1.83
C ASN A 363 14.00 26.53 -1.05
N ASP A 364 13.67 27.81 -1.22
CA ASP A 364 12.55 28.48 -0.53
C ASP A 364 11.16 27.85 -0.86
N ILE A 365 10.94 27.41 -2.10
CA ILE A 365 9.71 26.68 -2.48
C ILE A 365 9.69 25.31 -1.84
N LEU A 366 10.82 24.59 -1.87
CA LEU A 366 10.96 23.28 -1.24
C LEU A 366 10.72 23.38 0.27
N ASP A 367 11.32 24.37 0.93
CA ASP A 367 11.18 24.58 2.37
C ASP A 367 9.71 24.83 2.75
N VAL A 368 8.98 25.67 2.02
CA VAL A 368 7.54 25.89 2.24
C VAL A 368 6.73 24.60 2.11
N VAL A 369 7.06 23.75 1.13
CA VAL A 369 6.36 22.45 0.96
C VAL A 369 6.69 21.52 2.12
N ILE A 370 7.97 21.39 2.49
CA ILE A 370 8.42 20.54 3.61
C ILE A 370 7.81 21.01 4.94
N GLU A 371 7.83 22.30 5.23
CA GLU A 371 7.20 22.88 6.44
C GLU A 371 5.73 22.49 6.55
N SER A 372 5.01 22.52 5.43
CA SER A 372 3.59 22.14 5.40
C SER A 372 3.36 20.64 5.70
N ILE A 373 4.34 19.78 5.37
CA ILE A 373 4.31 18.34 5.67
C ILE A 373 4.63 18.12 7.14
N VAL A 374 5.73 18.73 7.62
CA VAL A 374 6.21 18.62 9.01
C VAL A 374 5.16 19.10 10.00
N LYS A 375 4.43 20.18 9.69
CA LYS A 375 3.33 20.70 10.52
C LYS A 375 2.25 19.63 10.81
N ASP A 376 1.92 18.81 9.81
CA ASP A 376 0.92 17.77 10.00
C ASP A 376 1.52 16.54 10.71
N LEU A 377 2.74 16.12 10.36
CA LEU A 377 3.45 15.02 11.01
C LEU A 377 3.66 15.25 12.51
N ARG A 378 4.02 16.48 12.89
CA ARG A 378 4.30 16.86 14.29
C ARG A 378 3.19 16.45 15.24
N LYS A 379 1.93 16.54 14.82
CA LYS A 379 0.77 16.16 15.64
C LYS A 379 0.82 14.69 16.10
N ASN A 380 1.46 13.83 15.31
CA ASN A 380 1.45 12.39 15.52
C ASN A 380 2.77 11.87 16.11
N VAL A 381 3.89 12.60 15.94
CA VAL A 381 5.23 12.06 16.22
C VAL A 381 6.06 12.92 17.17
N GLU A 382 5.66 14.15 17.50
CA GLU A 382 6.45 15.04 18.36
C GLU A 382 6.71 14.40 19.72
N GLY A 383 7.98 14.32 20.10
CA GLY A 383 8.44 13.72 21.35
C GLY A 383 8.43 12.20 21.41
N LYS A 384 7.86 11.51 20.42
CA LYS A 384 7.83 10.04 20.38
C LYS A 384 9.19 9.46 19.99
N SER A 385 9.53 8.33 20.59
CA SER A 385 10.68 7.51 20.22
C SER A 385 10.31 6.58 19.06
N ILE A 386 11.05 6.65 17.95
CA ILE A 386 10.76 5.88 16.73
C ILE A 386 11.97 5.04 16.35
N HIS A 387 11.77 3.73 16.24
CA HIS A 387 12.78 2.83 15.71
C HIS A 387 12.72 2.79 14.19
N LEU A 388 13.89 2.97 13.56
CA LEU A 388 14.12 2.77 12.12
C LEU A 388 15.28 1.78 11.94
N PRO A 389 15.16 0.79 11.05
CA PRO A 389 16.25 -0.13 10.76
C PRO A 389 17.43 0.62 10.12
N GLU A 390 18.67 0.29 10.52
CA GLU A 390 19.87 0.99 10.07
C GLU A 390 20.11 0.92 8.56
N ASN A 391 19.80 -0.20 7.96
CA ASN A 391 20.07 -0.47 6.54
C ASN A 391 18.86 -0.31 5.62
N LEU A 392 17.73 0.17 6.12
CA LEU A 392 16.54 0.51 5.31
C LEU A 392 16.21 1.99 5.45
N SER A 393 16.48 2.73 4.39
CA SER A 393 16.08 4.12 4.27
C SER A 393 14.66 4.22 3.70
N TYR A 394 13.68 4.47 4.54
CA TYR A 394 12.30 4.66 4.11
C TYR A 394 12.12 5.95 3.32
N ALA A 395 11.45 5.85 2.17
CA ALA A 395 10.92 7.02 1.49
C ALA A 395 9.64 7.51 2.16
N ALA A 396 9.40 8.81 2.11
CA ALA A 396 8.09 9.34 2.47
C ALA A 396 7.02 8.87 1.45
N PRO A 397 5.92 8.24 1.89
CA PRO A 397 4.93 7.69 0.98
C PRO A 397 4.22 8.78 0.19
N THR A 398 4.08 8.59 -1.11
CA THR A 398 3.35 9.50 -2.01
C THR A 398 1.89 9.10 -2.23
N SER A 399 1.52 7.92 -1.77
CA SER A 399 0.16 7.37 -1.78
C SER A 399 0.14 6.10 -0.94
N GLU A 400 -0.99 5.77 -0.36
CA GLU A 400 -1.22 4.49 0.33
C GLU A 400 -1.20 3.28 -0.61
N LYS A 401 -1.31 3.49 -1.93
CA LYS A 401 -1.25 2.43 -2.95
C LYS A 401 0.16 2.15 -3.46
N ARG A 402 1.14 2.98 -3.06
CA ARG A 402 2.52 2.88 -3.55
C ARG A 402 3.42 2.25 -2.50
N PHE A 403 3.17 0.96 -2.24
CA PHE A 403 3.92 0.13 -1.32
C PHE A 403 4.25 -1.21 -1.97
N MET A 404 5.42 -1.73 -1.66
CA MET A 404 5.80 -3.13 -1.86
C MET A 404 5.63 -3.82 -0.51
N GLY A 405 4.57 -4.62 -0.35
CA GLY A 405 4.19 -5.10 0.98
C GLY A 405 3.93 -3.94 1.95
N ASN A 406 4.78 -3.81 2.96
CA ASN A 406 4.73 -2.71 3.95
C ASN A 406 5.78 -1.61 3.70
N ILE A 407 6.56 -1.68 2.63
CA ILE A 407 7.64 -0.72 2.33
C ILE A 407 7.17 0.29 1.27
N PRO A 408 7.24 1.62 1.53
CA PRO A 408 6.91 2.65 0.55
C PRO A 408 7.82 2.62 -0.68
N PHE A 409 7.27 2.88 -1.86
CA PHE A 409 8.08 3.03 -3.08
C PHE A 409 9.07 4.19 -2.96
N GLY A 410 10.28 3.95 -3.40
CA GLY A 410 11.42 4.86 -3.27
C GLY A 410 12.26 4.60 -2.02
N SER A 411 11.85 3.67 -1.15
CA SER A 411 12.70 3.20 -0.06
C SER A 411 13.89 2.42 -0.61
N VAL A 412 15.02 2.50 0.10
CA VAL A 412 16.29 1.90 -0.34
C VAL A 412 16.83 1.04 0.78
N TYR A 413 17.07 -0.22 0.49
CA TYR A 413 17.78 -1.13 1.38
C TYR A 413 19.25 -1.22 0.97
N GLN A 414 20.15 -0.99 1.92
CA GLN A 414 21.57 -1.19 1.74
C GLN A 414 21.96 -2.58 2.23
N PHE A 415 22.53 -3.38 1.34
CA PHE A 415 23.05 -4.69 1.71
C PHE A 415 24.31 -4.57 2.56
N LYS A 416 24.43 -5.42 3.56
CA LYS A 416 25.63 -5.51 4.42
C LYS A 416 26.77 -6.28 3.76
N ASN A 417 26.43 -7.23 2.89
CA ASN A 417 27.35 -8.09 2.18
C ASN A 417 27.47 -7.68 0.72
N LYS A 418 28.57 -8.10 0.10
CA LYS A 418 28.84 -7.84 -1.32
C LYS A 418 28.14 -8.84 -2.26
N ASN A 419 27.82 -10.03 -1.74
CA ASN A 419 27.07 -11.05 -2.45
C ASN A 419 25.61 -10.99 -1.98
N ILE A 420 24.67 -10.96 -2.93
CA ILE A 420 23.26 -10.78 -2.63
C ILE A 420 22.39 -11.74 -3.42
N VAL A 421 21.17 -11.96 -2.92
CA VAL A 421 20.09 -12.65 -3.61
C VAL A 421 18.90 -11.72 -3.77
N ALA A 422 18.29 -11.74 -4.96
CA ALA A 422 16.97 -11.17 -5.20
C ALA A 422 16.12 -12.18 -5.98
N GLY A 423 14.93 -12.49 -5.49
CA GLY A 423 14.09 -13.52 -6.08
C GLY A 423 12.61 -13.33 -5.80
N VAL A 424 11.82 -14.21 -6.39
CA VAL A 424 10.38 -14.31 -6.16
C VAL A 424 10.00 -15.75 -5.84
N HIS A 425 9.01 -15.87 -4.97
CA HIS A 425 8.39 -17.16 -4.64
C HIS A 425 6.89 -17.06 -4.85
N TRP A 426 6.28 -18.10 -5.46
CA TRP A 426 4.84 -18.15 -5.70
C TRP A 426 4.30 -19.55 -5.60
N GLU A 427 2.97 -19.67 -5.57
CA GLU A 427 2.25 -20.94 -5.61
C GLU A 427 1.16 -20.89 -6.68
N ASN A 428 0.75 -22.04 -7.17
CA ASN A 428 -0.42 -22.17 -8.02
C ASN A 428 -1.70 -21.68 -7.31
N VAL A 429 -2.61 -21.08 -8.06
CA VAL A 429 -3.88 -20.57 -7.52
C VAL A 429 -4.99 -21.59 -7.77
N GLY A 430 -5.43 -22.28 -6.72
CA GLY A 430 -6.35 -23.40 -6.83
C GLY A 430 -5.76 -24.51 -7.72
N GLU A 431 -6.49 -24.92 -8.75
CA GLU A 431 -6.05 -25.91 -9.75
C GLU A 431 -5.31 -25.26 -10.94
N ASN A 432 -5.15 -23.94 -10.95
CA ASN A 432 -4.54 -23.23 -12.07
C ASN A 432 -3.02 -23.17 -11.89
N ARG A 433 -2.32 -23.67 -12.88
CA ARG A 433 -0.88 -23.52 -13.02
C ARG A 433 -0.53 -22.04 -13.20
N ILE A 434 0.40 -21.57 -12.40
CA ILE A 434 0.96 -20.20 -12.47
C ILE A 434 2.42 -20.28 -12.88
N ASP A 435 2.74 -19.53 -13.90
CA ASP A 435 4.05 -19.46 -14.54
C ASP A 435 4.57 -18.02 -14.49
N LEU A 436 5.50 -17.76 -13.56
CA LEU A 436 6.08 -16.44 -13.33
C LEU A 436 7.57 -16.45 -13.63
N ASP A 437 7.99 -15.75 -14.69
CA ASP A 437 9.39 -15.63 -15.09
C ASP A 437 10.02 -14.37 -14.48
N LEU A 438 11.14 -14.54 -13.81
CA LEU A 438 11.92 -13.43 -13.27
C LEU A 438 13.02 -12.99 -14.26
N HIS A 439 13.14 -11.68 -14.48
CA HIS A 439 14.15 -11.10 -15.37
C HIS A 439 15.00 -10.06 -14.65
N LEU A 440 16.28 -10.06 -14.96
CA LEU A 440 17.25 -9.08 -14.51
C LEU A 440 17.87 -8.40 -15.73
N THR A 441 17.64 -7.09 -15.89
CA THR A 441 18.08 -6.34 -17.07
C THR A 441 18.89 -5.13 -16.67
N SER A 442 20.07 -4.96 -17.29
CA SER A 442 20.89 -3.76 -17.18
C SER A 442 21.18 -3.18 -18.56
N THR A 443 22.05 -2.17 -18.61
CA THR A 443 22.58 -1.64 -19.89
C THR A 443 23.59 -2.58 -20.54
N GLU A 444 24.10 -3.55 -19.82
CA GLU A 444 25.18 -4.45 -20.27
C GLU A 444 24.66 -5.86 -20.56
N ARG A 445 23.59 -6.29 -19.88
CA ARG A 445 23.10 -7.67 -19.96
C ARG A 445 21.62 -7.80 -19.66
N HIS A 446 21.07 -8.90 -20.16
CA HIS A 446 19.76 -9.40 -19.76
C HIS A 446 19.92 -10.85 -19.33
N VAL A 447 19.37 -11.23 -18.16
CA VAL A 447 19.42 -12.58 -17.60
C VAL A 447 18.01 -13.00 -17.20
N GLY A 448 17.60 -14.20 -17.60
CA GLY A 448 16.29 -14.78 -17.35
C GLY A 448 16.17 -16.16 -17.99
N TRP A 449 14.96 -16.65 -18.20
CA TRP A 449 14.71 -17.99 -18.73
C TRP A 449 15.33 -18.26 -20.11
N ASN A 450 15.48 -17.25 -20.97
CA ASN A 450 15.93 -17.36 -22.35
C ASN A 450 17.40 -16.94 -22.58
N ASP A 451 18.05 -16.32 -21.61
CA ASP A 451 19.42 -15.81 -21.70
C ASP A 451 20.29 -16.43 -20.60
N TRP A 452 20.41 -17.74 -20.65
CA TRP A 452 21.23 -18.48 -19.72
C TRP A 452 22.71 -18.16 -19.97
N LEU A 453 23.42 -17.80 -18.94
CA LEU A 453 24.86 -17.96 -18.93
C LEU A 453 25.14 -19.47 -18.89
N ASN A 454 25.21 -20.08 -20.06
CA ASN A 454 25.54 -21.49 -20.30
C ASN A 454 27.00 -21.76 -19.92
N ASP A 455 27.32 -21.62 -18.65
CA ASP A 455 28.64 -21.95 -18.15
C ASP A 455 28.50 -23.18 -17.24
N ASP A 456 29.33 -24.20 -17.48
CA ASP A 456 29.48 -25.38 -16.61
C ASP A 456 29.83 -25.02 -15.16
N ASN A 457 30.11 -23.74 -14.91
CA ASN A 457 30.43 -23.13 -13.62
C ASN A 457 29.27 -22.36 -12.97
N PHE A 458 28.04 -22.63 -13.37
CA PHE A 458 26.80 -21.99 -12.95
C PHE A 458 26.64 -21.78 -11.42
N PHE A 459 27.30 -22.59 -10.60
CA PHE A 459 27.23 -22.54 -9.15
C PHE A 459 28.47 -21.94 -8.47
N ASP A 460 29.45 -21.40 -9.22
CA ASP A 460 30.66 -20.83 -8.67
C ASP A 460 30.67 -19.30 -8.84
N MET A 461 30.25 -18.57 -7.82
CA MET A 461 30.26 -17.09 -7.84
C MET A 461 31.64 -16.47 -8.04
N LYS A 462 32.72 -17.23 -7.86
CA LYS A 462 34.08 -16.75 -8.21
C LYS A 462 34.28 -16.65 -9.73
N LYS A 463 33.49 -17.38 -10.49
CA LYS A 463 33.57 -17.41 -11.95
C LYS A 463 32.46 -16.66 -12.64
N SER A 464 31.25 -16.64 -12.05
CA SER A 464 30.09 -15.91 -12.57
C SER A 464 29.75 -14.71 -11.72
N ASP A 465 29.47 -13.58 -12.33
CA ASP A 465 29.10 -12.34 -11.64
C ASP A 465 27.60 -12.30 -11.30
N VAL A 466 26.78 -12.96 -12.12
CA VAL A 466 25.33 -13.12 -11.92
C VAL A 466 24.97 -14.57 -12.22
N ILE A 467 24.17 -15.18 -11.35
CA ILE A 467 23.70 -16.57 -11.51
C ILE A 467 22.18 -16.57 -11.39
N PHE A 468 21.50 -17.18 -12.36
CA PHE A 468 20.05 -17.43 -12.32
C PHE A 468 19.76 -18.82 -11.76
N SER A 469 18.78 -18.95 -10.88
CA SER A 469 18.40 -20.24 -10.24
C SER A 469 17.79 -21.26 -11.21
N GLY A 470 17.34 -20.82 -12.37
CA GLY A 470 16.66 -21.60 -13.38
C GLY A 470 15.18 -21.28 -13.48
N ASP A 471 14.59 -21.66 -14.60
CA ASP A 471 13.21 -21.45 -14.99
C ASP A 471 12.28 -22.49 -14.30
N MET A 472 11.23 -21.99 -13.64
CA MET A 472 10.24 -22.78 -12.90
C MET A 472 8.84 -22.57 -13.45
N THR A 473 8.43 -23.39 -14.40
CA THR A 473 7.18 -23.24 -15.15
C THR A 473 5.92 -23.70 -14.43
N ASP A 474 6.01 -24.26 -13.22
CA ASP A 474 4.89 -24.75 -12.42
C ASP A 474 5.21 -24.65 -10.93
N ALA A 475 4.22 -24.26 -10.14
CA ALA A 475 4.38 -23.96 -8.72
C ALA A 475 3.36 -24.70 -7.82
N PRO A 476 3.34 -26.04 -7.83
CA PRO A 476 2.35 -26.80 -7.08
C PRO A 476 2.56 -26.64 -5.57
N LYS A 477 1.50 -26.27 -4.86
CA LYS A 477 1.50 -26.06 -3.41
C LYS A 477 1.94 -27.33 -2.65
N SER A 478 1.66 -28.51 -3.19
CA SER A 478 2.08 -29.79 -2.61
C SER A 478 3.61 -30.00 -2.59
N GLN A 479 4.34 -29.24 -3.41
CA GLN A 479 5.80 -29.24 -3.49
C GLN A 479 6.43 -27.99 -2.86
N GLY A 480 5.62 -27.11 -2.24
CA GLY A 480 6.08 -25.88 -1.62
C GLY A 480 6.17 -24.69 -2.57
N GLY A 481 5.48 -24.74 -3.72
CA GLY A 481 5.51 -23.68 -4.73
C GLY A 481 6.78 -23.69 -5.59
N ALA A 482 7.08 -22.55 -6.23
CA ALA A 482 8.26 -22.33 -7.05
C ALA A 482 9.00 -21.06 -6.60
N THR A 483 10.31 -21.04 -6.85
CA THR A 483 11.17 -19.89 -6.56
C THR A 483 12.14 -19.66 -7.69
N GLU A 484 12.18 -18.42 -8.18
CA GLU A 484 13.24 -17.97 -9.08
C GLU A 484 14.03 -16.86 -8.43
N ALA A 485 15.36 -16.91 -8.55
CA ALA A 485 16.24 -15.97 -7.90
C ALA A 485 17.51 -15.70 -8.72
N PHE A 486 18.01 -14.48 -8.56
CA PHE A 486 19.32 -14.06 -9.03
C PHE A 486 20.29 -13.96 -7.86
N PHE A 487 21.48 -14.50 -8.05
CA PHE A 487 22.64 -14.28 -7.19
C PHE A 487 23.56 -13.29 -7.89
N ILE A 488 23.88 -12.20 -7.20
CA ILE A 488 24.69 -11.12 -7.72
C ILE A 488 25.95 -10.99 -6.89
N GLY A 489 27.10 -11.30 -7.49
CA GLY A 489 28.39 -11.41 -6.84
C GLY A 489 29.10 -10.09 -6.61
N GLU A 490 30.14 -10.11 -5.78
CA GLU A 490 30.94 -8.94 -5.40
C GLU A 490 31.68 -8.26 -6.56
N LYS A 491 31.88 -8.96 -7.69
CA LYS A 491 32.54 -8.41 -8.88
C LYS A 491 31.69 -7.34 -9.58
N ILE A 492 30.38 -7.39 -9.41
CA ILE A 492 29.47 -6.34 -9.89
C ILE A 492 29.62 -5.10 -9.00
N ARG A 493 30.24 -4.04 -9.53
CA ARG A 493 30.60 -2.83 -8.78
C ARG A 493 29.99 -1.54 -9.31
N PHE A 494 29.61 -1.49 -10.59
CA PHE A 494 29.15 -0.28 -11.28
C PHE A 494 28.04 -0.64 -12.29
N GLU A 495 27.00 -1.30 -11.81
CA GLU A 495 25.90 -1.72 -12.68
C GLU A 495 24.55 -1.59 -11.97
N THR A 496 23.56 -1.09 -12.67
CA THR A 496 22.20 -0.98 -12.18
C THR A 496 21.30 -1.94 -12.96
N PHE A 497 20.61 -2.81 -12.23
CA PHE A 497 19.70 -3.78 -12.81
C PHE A 497 18.26 -3.42 -12.52
N MET A 498 17.40 -3.57 -13.49
CA MET A 498 15.95 -3.63 -13.32
C MET A 498 15.54 -5.07 -13.04
N LEU A 499 14.78 -5.29 -11.98
CA LEU A 499 14.17 -6.56 -11.67
C LEU A 499 12.70 -6.53 -12.12
N THR A 500 12.34 -7.42 -13.05
CA THR A 500 10.97 -7.52 -13.59
C THR A 500 10.44 -8.92 -13.46
N LEU A 501 9.12 -9.03 -13.31
CA LEU A 501 8.38 -10.28 -13.21
C LEU A 501 7.38 -10.36 -14.36
N ASN A 502 7.48 -11.40 -15.18
CA ASN A 502 6.55 -11.69 -16.26
C ASN A 502 5.57 -12.80 -15.81
N TYR A 503 4.28 -12.58 -15.97
CA TYR A 503 3.27 -13.60 -15.80
C TYR A 503 3.00 -14.24 -17.17
N PHE A 504 3.73 -15.32 -17.51
CA PHE A 504 3.80 -15.91 -18.84
C PHE A 504 2.42 -16.39 -19.33
N ASN A 505 1.72 -17.15 -18.49
CA ASN A 505 0.39 -17.67 -18.80
C ASN A 505 -0.74 -16.79 -18.24
N PHE A 506 -0.59 -15.46 -18.33
CA PHE A 506 -1.50 -14.49 -17.77
C PHE A 506 -2.96 -14.75 -18.11
N ASP A 507 -3.77 -14.88 -17.07
CA ASP A 507 -5.22 -14.97 -17.14
C ASP A 507 -5.86 -13.96 -16.18
N SER A 508 -6.64 -13.04 -16.73
CA SER A 508 -7.30 -12.00 -15.94
C SER A 508 -8.39 -12.54 -15.00
N SER A 509 -8.89 -13.76 -15.24
CA SER A 509 -9.88 -14.42 -14.36
C SER A 509 -9.28 -15.00 -13.10
N ILE A 510 -7.96 -15.28 -13.11
CA ILE A 510 -7.20 -15.83 -11.98
C ILE A 510 -6.48 -14.71 -11.21
N SER A 511 -6.27 -13.58 -11.86
CA SER A 511 -5.57 -12.41 -11.32
C SER A 511 -6.41 -11.71 -10.22
N PRO A 512 -5.80 -11.15 -9.13
CA PRO A 512 -4.35 -11.07 -8.90
C PRO A 512 -3.73 -12.37 -8.38
N VAL A 513 -2.47 -12.63 -8.77
CA VAL A 513 -1.69 -13.76 -8.28
C VAL A 513 -0.75 -13.30 -7.18
N PRO A 514 -0.84 -13.87 -5.98
CA PRO A 514 0.06 -13.53 -4.88
C PRO A 514 1.45 -14.13 -5.10
N PHE A 515 2.47 -13.36 -4.74
CA PHE A 515 3.85 -13.80 -4.71
C PHE A 515 4.62 -13.15 -3.54
N LYS A 516 5.80 -13.66 -3.24
CA LYS A 516 6.72 -13.08 -2.26
C LYS A 516 7.98 -12.60 -2.96
N LEU A 517 8.36 -11.33 -2.76
CA LEU A 517 9.68 -10.84 -3.12
C LEU A 517 10.66 -11.23 -2.02
N ILE A 518 11.79 -11.79 -2.41
CA ILE A 518 12.85 -12.27 -1.53
C ILE A 518 14.08 -11.42 -1.76
N ILE A 519 14.63 -10.84 -0.69
CA ILE A 519 15.88 -10.07 -0.72
C ILE A 519 16.76 -10.57 0.41
N ASP A 520 17.99 -10.95 0.09
CA ASP A 520 18.91 -11.50 1.09
C ASP A 520 20.36 -11.06 0.91
N ASP A 521 21.03 -10.97 2.06
CA ASP A 521 22.47 -10.76 2.20
C ASP A 521 23.18 -12.11 2.28
N VAL A 522 23.98 -12.46 1.29
CA VAL A 522 24.68 -13.74 1.23
C VAL A 522 26.04 -13.64 1.89
N LYS A 523 26.25 -14.35 2.98
CA LYS A 523 27.53 -14.42 3.69
C LYS A 523 28.56 -15.32 2.99
N SER A 524 28.10 -16.24 2.13
CA SER A 524 28.95 -17.19 1.42
C SER A 524 29.42 -16.63 0.08
N ASP A 525 30.69 -16.91 -0.26
CA ASP A 525 31.24 -16.66 -1.59
C ASP A 525 30.98 -17.80 -2.58
N ARG A 526 30.24 -18.82 -2.14
CA ARG A 526 29.88 -19.99 -2.95
C ARG A 526 28.41 -20.34 -2.81
N ILE A 527 27.76 -20.43 -3.96
CA ILE A 527 26.40 -20.94 -4.09
C ILE A 527 26.50 -22.31 -4.79
N ASN A 528 25.93 -23.31 -4.19
CA ASN A 528 25.90 -24.67 -4.73
C ASN A 528 24.46 -25.20 -4.81
N LYS A 529 24.28 -26.38 -5.39
CA LYS A 529 22.97 -27.05 -5.51
C LYS A 529 22.22 -27.27 -4.19
N LYS A 530 22.87 -27.07 -3.05
CA LYS A 530 22.29 -27.20 -1.71
C LYS A 530 22.09 -25.85 -1.02
N TYR A 531 22.31 -24.73 -1.74
CA TYR A 531 22.05 -23.43 -1.19
C TYR A 531 20.55 -23.26 -0.96
N LEU A 532 20.17 -23.05 0.29
CA LEU A 532 18.79 -22.85 0.70
C LEU A 532 18.59 -21.38 1.02
N ILE A 533 17.54 -20.79 0.45
CA ILE A 533 17.02 -19.50 0.88
C ILE A 533 16.09 -19.79 2.05
N ASP A 534 16.56 -19.54 3.27
CA ASP A 534 15.78 -19.76 4.48
C ASP A 534 14.94 -18.52 4.79
N SER A 535 13.63 -18.67 4.76
CA SER A 535 12.67 -17.59 5.03
C SER A 535 12.80 -16.99 6.44
N HIS A 536 13.48 -17.65 7.37
CA HIS A 536 13.71 -17.15 8.73
C HIS A 536 15.00 -16.33 8.87
N THR A 537 15.94 -16.51 7.96
CA THR A 537 17.25 -15.84 8.00
C THR A 537 17.43 -14.78 6.94
N ILE A 538 16.58 -14.77 5.90
CA ILE A 538 16.64 -13.77 4.83
C ILE A 538 16.32 -12.36 5.34
N SER A 539 16.94 -11.38 4.73
CA SER A 539 16.78 -9.98 5.11
C SER A 539 15.36 -9.48 4.95
N PHE A 540 14.69 -9.85 3.85
CA PHE A 540 13.30 -9.48 3.57
C PHE A 540 12.51 -10.57 2.85
N THR A 541 11.27 -10.74 3.27
CA THR A 541 10.21 -11.42 2.51
C THR A 541 9.00 -10.51 2.48
N LEU A 542 8.66 -10.00 1.31
CA LEU A 542 7.56 -9.06 1.13
C LEU A 542 6.47 -9.69 0.28
N SER A 543 5.27 -9.81 0.85
CA SER A 543 4.08 -10.25 0.10
C SER A 543 3.60 -9.17 -0.85
N ASN A 544 3.31 -9.54 -2.09
CA ASN A 544 2.77 -8.68 -3.12
C ASN A 544 1.89 -9.48 -4.08
N GLU A 545 1.29 -8.82 -5.06
CA GLU A 545 0.39 -9.43 -6.05
C GLU A 545 0.71 -8.91 -7.46
N ILE A 546 0.66 -9.81 -8.45
CA ILE A 546 0.73 -9.43 -9.85
C ILE A 546 -0.66 -9.52 -10.50
N SER A 547 -1.11 -8.42 -11.09
CA SER A 547 -2.43 -8.28 -11.74
C SER A 547 -2.35 -7.90 -13.21
N SER A 548 -1.17 -7.99 -13.80
CA SER A 548 -0.87 -7.63 -15.20
C SER A 548 0.11 -8.64 -15.81
N PRO A 549 0.24 -8.70 -17.12
CA PRO A 549 1.20 -9.59 -17.76
C PRO A 549 2.65 -9.37 -17.34
N GLU A 550 3.00 -8.17 -16.90
CA GLU A 550 4.35 -7.84 -16.48
C GLU A 550 4.33 -6.81 -15.35
N MET A 551 5.26 -6.97 -14.41
CA MET A 551 5.42 -6.10 -13.25
C MET A 551 6.89 -5.77 -13.04
N PHE A 552 7.18 -4.49 -12.83
CA PHE A 552 8.47 -4.01 -12.38
C PHE A 552 8.53 -4.07 -10.85
N LEU A 553 9.58 -4.70 -10.30
CA LEU A 553 9.71 -4.95 -8.86
C LEU A 553 10.69 -4.00 -8.16
N GLY A 554 11.68 -3.50 -8.86
CA GLY A 554 12.68 -2.62 -8.29
C GLY A 554 14.00 -2.60 -9.03
N PHE A 555 14.94 -1.85 -8.49
CA PHE A 555 16.32 -1.79 -8.99
C PHE A 555 17.28 -2.41 -7.99
N ILE A 556 18.29 -3.09 -8.52
CA ILE A 556 19.49 -3.44 -7.77
C ILE A 556 20.60 -2.55 -8.30
N ASP A 557 21.10 -1.65 -7.47
CA ASP A 557 22.16 -0.72 -7.82
C ASP A 557 23.46 -1.13 -7.14
N ALA A 558 24.49 -1.38 -7.90
CA ALA A 558 25.83 -1.63 -7.42
C ALA A 558 26.68 -0.37 -7.66
N TYR A 559 27.10 0.28 -6.57
CA TYR A 559 27.89 1.49 -6.62
C TYR A 559 29.16 1.39 -5.75
N HIS A 560 30.33 1.47 -6.36
CA HIS A 560 31.63 1.27 -5.73
C HIS A 560 31.79 -0.05 -4.95
N GLY A 561 30.98 -1.06 -5.28
CA GLY A 561 30.95 -2.38 -4.63
C GLY A 561 29.92 -2.53 -3.54
N ASP A 562 29.33 -1.45 -3.04
CA ASP A 562 28.14 -1.51 -2.21
C ASP A 562 26.91 -1.80 -3.07
N LYS A 563 25.94 -2.51 -2.52
CA LYS A 563 24.72 -2.86 -3.22
C LYS A 563 23.50 -2.34 -2.49
N TYR A 564 22.53 -1.91 -3.28
CA TYR A 564 21.29 -1.33 -2.80
C TYR A 564 20.12 -1.95 -3.55
N PHE A 565 19.02 -2.22 -2.84
CA PHE A 565 17.74 -2.54 -3.46
C PHE A 565 16.77 -1.35 -3.32
N MET A 566 16.29 -0.84 -4.44
CA MET A 566 15.34 0.27 -4.48
C MET A 566 13.94 -0.27 -4.73
N PHE A 567 13.07 -0.18 -3.72
CA PHE A 567 11.71 -0.71 -3.76
C PHE A 567 10.80 0.15 -4.62
N THR A 568 10.18 -0.49 -5.62
CA THR A 568 9.12 0.13 -6.42
C THR A 568 8.21 -0.95 -6.98
N SER A 569 7.10 -0.56 -7.59
CA SER A 569 6.25 -1.47 -8.33
C SER A 569 5.50 -0.72 -9.42
N ALA A 570 5.47 -1.29 -10.60
CA ALA A 570 4.66 -0.79 -11.70
C ALA A 570 4.13 -1.95 -12.54
N ASN A 571 2.81 -2.00 -12.72
CA ASN A 571 2.17 -2.98 -13.58
C ASN A 571 2.13 -2.48 -15.03
N PHE A 572 2.51 -3.34 -15.96
CA PHE A 572 2.48 -3.05 -17.39
C PHE A 572 1.40 -3.89 -18.08
N GLY A 573 0.55 -3.25 -18.85
CA GLY A 573 -0.54 -3.92 -19.56
C GLY A 573 -0.11 -4.74 -20.79
N LYS A 574 1.16 -4.72 -21.14
CA LYS A 574 1.77 -5.48 -22.25
C LYS A 574 3.18 -5.88 -21.86
N LYS A 575 3.69 -6.97 -22.45
CA LYS A 575 5.09 -7.35 -22.31
C LYS A 575 6.00 -6.22 -22.77
N ILE A 576 6.91 -5.79 -21.91
CA ILE A 576 7.98 -4.86 -22.24
C ILE A 576 9.21 -5.69 -22.52
N VAL A 577 9.68 -5.64 -23.75
CA VAL A 577 10.99 -6.19 -24.09
C VAL A 577 12.00 -5.08 -23.87
N ALA A 578 12.74 -5.16 -22.76
CA ALA A 578 13.88 -4.27 -22.56
C ALA A 578 14.94 -4.59 -23.64
N ARG A 579 15.27 -3.59 -24.45
CA ARG A 579 16.37 -3.69 -25.41
C ARG A 579 17.57 -2.92 -24.88
N TYR A 580 18.76 -3.40 -25.21
CA TYR A 580 20.02 -2.70 -24.95
C TYR A 580 20.13 -1.50 -25.87
N ASP A 581 19.56 -0.38 -25.53
CA ASP A 581 19.68 0.85 -26.30
C ASP A 581 19.89 2.06 -25.37
N GLU A 582 20.25 3.18 -25.99
CA GLU A 582 20.51 4.42 -25.29
C GLU A 582 19.28 4.92 -24.51
N SER A 583 18.08 4.65 -24.99
CA SER A 583 16.84 5.02 -24.29
C SER A 583 16.63 4.24 -23.00
N THR A 584 16.98 2.95 -22.97
CA THR A 584 16.96 2.12 -21.76
C THR A 584 17.98 2.63 -20.74
N ARG A 585 19.16 3.02 -21.18
CA ARG A 585 20.19 3.61 -20.31
C ARG A 585 19.69 4.88 -19.65
N HIS A 586 19.17 5.83 -20.41
CA HIS A 586 18.59 7.06 -19.86
C HIS A 586 17.45 6.79 -18.89
N LEU A 587 16.58 5.82 -19.17
CA LEU A 587 15.49 5.44 -18.27
C LEU A 587 16.02 4.93 -16.93
N ILE A 588 17.02 4.04 -16.96
CA ILE A 588 17.64 3.49 -15.75
C ILE A 588 18.28 4.61 -14.92
N GLU A 589 19.09 5.46 -15.56
CA GLU A 589 19.78 6.57 -14.89
C GLU A 589 18.79 7.58 -14.29
N ALA A 590 17.79 8.01 -15.05
CA ALA A 590 16.76 8.94 -14.56
C ALA A 590 15.91 8.35 -13.43
N THR A 591 15.59 7.06 -13.50
CA THR A 591 14.82 6.39 -12.45
C THR A 591 15.66 6.22 -11.20
N ARG A 592 16.92 5.82 -11.32
CA ARG A 592 17.86 5.75 -10.19
C ARG A 592 17.97 7.09 -9.49
N GLU A 593 18.18 8.18 -10.23
CA GLU A 593 18.26 9.53 -9.68
C GLU A 593 16.95 9.96 -8.99
N SER A 594 15.82 9.57 -9.55
CA SER A 594 14.51 9.81 -8.92
C SER A 594 14.39 9.16 -7.53
N PHE A 595 14.95 7.97 -7.34
CA PHE A 595 14.95 7.31 -6.02
C PHE A 595 15.92 7.97 -5.04
N HIS A 596 17.11 8.37 -5.50
CA HIS A 596 18.07 9.10 -4.67
C HIS A 596 17.54 10.47 -4.24
N SER A 597 16.80 11.14 -5.11
CA SER A 597 16.17 12.45 -4.85
C SER A 597 14.85 12.36 -4.09
N THR A 598 14.42 11.17 -3.67
CA THR A 598 13.17 10.99 -2.92
C THR A 598 13.31 11.47 -1.48
N LEU A 599 12.31 12.21 -1.00
CA LEU A 599 12.24 12.71 0.38
C LEU A 599 12.25 11.53 1.36
N LYS A 600 13.20 11.52 2.29
CA LYS A 600 13.35 10.45 3.26
C LYS A 600 12.41 10.64 4.45
N LEU A 601 11.81 9.55 4.90
CA LEU A 601 10.90 9.56 6.05
C LEU A 601 11.61 10.03 7.32
N LYS A 602 12.84 9.56 7.57
CA LYS A 602 13.65 9.94 8.74
C LYS A 602 13.81 11.45 8.85
N ASP A 603 14.17 12.12 7.76
CA ASP A 603 14.39 13.58 7.76
C ASP A 603 13.13 14.36 8.11
N LEU A 604 11.97 13.87 7.66
CA LEU A 604 10.67 14.47 8.00
C LEU A 604 10.31 14.26 9.46
N LEU A 605 10.52 13.05 9.98
CA LEU A 605 10.23 12.70 11.37
C LEU A 605 11.13 13.47 12.33
N GLU A 606 12.42 13.60 12.02
CA GLU A 606 13.37 14.40 12.80
C GLU A 606 12.94 15.87 12.86
N ARG A 607 12.60 16.48 11.72
CA ARG A 607 12.07 17.85 11.66
C ARG A 607 10.73 18.01 12.37
N ALA A 608 9.96 16.94 12.48
CA ALA A 608 8.69 16.92 13.21
C ALA A 608 8.85 16.72 14.72
N GLY A 609 10.07 16.52 15.21
CA GLY A 609 10.39 16.40 16.64
C GLY A 609 10.33 14.97 17.18
N ALA A 610 10.41 13.94 16.32
CA ALA A 610 10.57 12.56 16.73
C ALA A 610 11.99 12.31 17.26
N ARG A 611 12.15 11.34 18.18
CA ARG A 611 13.41 10.88 18.73
C ARG A 611 13.76 9.51 18.14
N PHE A 612 15.03 9.28 17.80
CA PHE A 612 15.55 8.01 17.29
C PHE A 612 16.44 7.28 18.30
N GLU A 613 16.35 7.70 19.55
CA GLU A 613 17.02 7.12 20.69
C GLU A 613 15.99 6.84 21.77
N LYS A 614 16.23 5.81 22.57
CA LYS A 614 15.42 5.47 23.73
C LYS A 614 16.32 5.23 24.94
N SER A 615 15.79 5.43 26.14
CA SER A 615 16.49 5.11 27.38
C SER A 615 16.61 3.59 27.54
N GLU A 616 17.59 3.15 28.31
CA GLU A 616 17.77 1.73 28.62
C GLU A 616 16.56 1.20 29.39
N GLY A 617 15.91 0.16 28.86
CA GLY A 617 14.69 -0.42 29.43
C GLY A 617 13.36 0.18 28.94
N GLU A 618 13.38 1.22 28.10
CA GLU A 618 12.16 1.75 27.45
C GLU A 618 11.83 0.99 26.18
N GLU A 619 10.57 0.85 25.87
CA GLU A 619 10.08 0.39 24.57
C GLU A 619 10.01 1.55 23.57
N TRP A 620 10.04 1.24 22.28
CA TRP A 620 9.80 2.24 21.24
C TRP A 620 8.32 2.61 21.19
N ASP A 621 8.00 3.89 21.17
CA ASP A 621 6.61 4.34 20.95
C ASP A 621 6.10 3.89 19.58
N ILE A 622 6.99 3.85 18.59
CA ILE A 622 6.70 3.39 17.23
C ILE A 622 7.89 2.58 16.72
N ASP A 623 7.64 1.32 16.35
CA ASP A 623 8.65 0.48 15.71
C ASP A 623 8.33 0.30 14.23
N LEU A 624 9.26 0.74 13.36
CA LEU A 624 9.17 0.63 11.92
C LEU A 624 10.11 -0.44 11.34
N ASP A 625 10.54 -1.41 12.15
CA ASP A 625 11.17 -2.61 11.60
C ASP A 625 10.20 -3.30 10.64
N PRO A 626 10.59 -3.58 9.38
CA PRO A 626 9.69 -4.16 8.37
C PRO A 626 9.17 -5.54 8.73
N GLN A 627 9.76 -6.23 9.70
CA GLN A 627 9.25 -7.51 10.22
C GLN A 627 8.10 -7.32 11.21
N ILE A 628 8.02 -6.15 11.84
CA ILE A 628 7.03 -5.80 12.88
C ILE A 628 6.00 -4.82 12.33
N ALA A 629 6.46 -3.76 11.67
CA ALA A 629 5.61 -2.70 11.15
C ALA A 629 4.68 -3.21 10.04
N THR A 630 3.48 -2.69 10.05
CA THR A 630 2.54 -2.85 8.94
C THR A 630 2.57 -1.60 8.05
N LYS A 631 1.99 -1.70 6.88
CA LYS A 631 1.72 -0.53 6.02
C LYS A 631 0.96 0.56 6.79
N ASP A 632 -0.02 0.16 7.61
CA ASP A 632 -0.82 1.09 8.41
C ASP A 632 0.02 1.77 9.51
N SER A 633 1.03 1.08 10.06
CA SER A 633 1.96 1.69 11.02
C SER A 633 2.70 2.90 10.42
N ILE A 634 3.09 2.79 9.15
CA ILE A 634 3.73 3.89 8.42
C ILE A 634 2.71 4.97 8.05
N LEU A 635 1.53 4.57 7.57
CA LEU A 635 0.49 5.52 7.15
C LEU A 635 -0.07 6.32 8.33
N SER A 636 -0.18 5.72 9.53
CA SER A 636 -0.67 6.39 10.73
C SER A 636 0.20 7.57 11.19
N LEU A 637 1.44 7.66 10.74
CA LEU A 637 2.28 8.83 10.96
C LEU A 637 1.74 10.09 10.27
N PHE A 638 0.98 9.91 9.20
CA PHE A 638 0.54 10.98 8.31
C PHE A 638 -0.93 11.41 8.51
N TYR A 639 -1.66 10.76 9.43
CA TYR A 639 -3.07 11.09 9.70
C TYR A 639 -3.53 10.83 11.14
#